data_e42ef9a857cc75342684a6b1e0c52e39
#
_entry.id   e42ef9a857cc75342684a6b1e0c52e39
#
_cell.length_a   1.000
_cell.length_b   1.000
_cell.length_c   1.000
_cell.angle_alpha   90.00
_cell.angle_beta   90.00
_cell.angle_gamma   90.00
#
_symmetry.space_group_name_H-M   'P 1'
#
loop_
_entity.id
_entity.type
_entity.pdbx_description
1 polymer ?
#
loop_
_entity_poly.entity_id
_entity_poly.type
_entity_poly.pdbx_seq_one_letter_code
_entity_poly.pdbx_strand_id
1 'polypeptide(L)'
;MIVLLLFFCSGATALVYEVLWSKHLALMLGSTVQAQTVVLAVFMGGLALGNRLFGRRADTARNPLALYGKLEIAIGLYAFVFHLLYRAADKLFIRAGAPLLEMPLALLALKTALSVGLLLGPTVLMGGTLPLIAAWLNRNGADAGRLSARFYAVNSLGAVCGAWFAGFVLVEAMGITASLQLTALVNVLVGLVANGLARKLEPPAASGLVPEHRSEAENKPSSAPATDLATGSPLPKESVLPLLIVALTGAVSMGLEVLSARSLVLLFGASLQAFAIVLMSFILGIGLGGSVVASPRTRAWGRETATATLLLGAAAWIGLLVAGVEHWVEFYRWVKTGIARTPTGFTFHQVFAGVMSLVVLGVPAGLLGAVLPLWIRELPRNGPELGRGVGRLLTWNTIGAVAGTLFAGFALMPLLGLRGAFLILALGLCAAVWLLGQRFARSQFQFAAGAVGVGILLAGALGGEHWRHLMSSGVFRLRETELGRDYLEHRLRHVKIHFYEDAADASVAVEQGDGVGMSDQFVLRINGKPDATSRGDMATQYLLAHLPMLARPESKDIFVLGFGSGVTAGALLGHPIQRVTVAENCEPVLRAGKFFAPWNRGVLTNRLAHIVNDDARTLLKLSPQRYDIIISEPSNPWMVGVGSVFSREFYELCASRLKAGGLMAQWFHVYEMHDGIVELVFHTFSTVFPHLEIWDPGTGDLILLGSQQPWRTGPEVWQAVFDRPEPRRDLAAIGLLSPAMVWARQFASQRTAPLFIENGPEQSDEFPVLEYEAPRAFFVGGSAKGFLQFDERTRQFQLAPPPKRLALHTAPAELLAPVFPQFGSVNPDAARAAGDRVFRLTNNFAALPPTSIFMPPLTTEDYQTFVINVEHRLRTDATNQPPLTMNEVGDAIRESLAHGDLERTKVLLGSAGGKLKNSAELRFLERYWTRASSQPKP
;
A
#
# COMPACT_ATOMS: atom_id res chain seq x y z
N MET A 1 1.89 -5.26 39.99
CA MET A 1 2.25 -6.02 38.81
C MET A 1 1.04 -6.34 37.92
N ILE A 2 -0.04 -6.93 38.45
CA ILE A 2 -1.25 -7.31 37.67
C ILE A 2 -1.87 -6.11 36.92
N VAL A 3 -2.09 -4.96 37.61
CA VAL A 3 -2.70 -3.77 36.97
C VAL A 3 -1.83 -3.24 35.83
N LEU A 4 -0.50 -3.37 35.93
CA LEU A 4 0.42 -2.99 34.86
C LEU A 4 0.25 -3.91 33.63
N LEU A 5 0.06 -5.22 33.85
CA LEU A 5 -0.22 -6.18 32.77
C LEU A 5 -1.58 -5.91 32.11
N LEU A 6 -2.61 -5.62 32.91
CA LEU A 6 -3.92 -5.24 32.37
C LEU A 6 -3.83 -4.01 31.48
N PHE A 7 -3.01 -3.02 31.89
CA PHE A 7 -2.83 -1.80 31.11
C PHE A 7 -1.97 -2.02 29.85
N PHE A 8 -1.04 -2.97 29.86
CA PHE A 8 -0.36 -3.46 28.67
C PHE A 8 -1.34 -4.08 27.67
N CYS A 9 -2.23 -4.98 28.15
CA CYS A 9 -3.25 -5.62 27.30
C CYS A 9 -4.23 -4.58 26.75
N SER A 10 -4.64 -3.57 27.57
CA SER A 10 -5.48 -2.46 27.10
C SER A 10 -4.85 -1.68 25.96
N GLY A 11 -3.53 -1.39 26.04
CA GLY A 11 -2.80 -0.77 24.93
C GLY A 11 -2.74 -1.64 23.68
N ALA A 12 -2.55 -2.95 23.84
CA ALA A 12 -2.54 -3.89 22.72
C ALA A 12 -3.91 -3.95 22.02
N THR A 13 -4.98 -4.11 22.78
CA THR A 13 -6.35 -4.15 22.20
C THR A 13 -6.74 -2.85 21.55
N ALA A 14 -6.38 -1.71 22.12
CA ALA A 14 -6.68 -0.38 21.56
C ALA A 14 -6.10 -0.22 20.15
N LEU A 15 -4.86 -0.67 19.93
CA LEU A 15 -4.22 -0.52 18.62
C LEU A 15 -4.70 -1.57 17.60
N VAL A 16 -5.05 -2.77 18.05
CA VAL A 16 -5.77 -3.72 17.17
C VAL A 16 -7.08 -3.11 16.67
N TYR A 17 -7.86 -2.46 17.54
CA TYR A 17 -9.09 -1.77 17.13
C TYR A 17 -8.82 -0.64 16.14
N GLU A 18 -7.81 0.19 16.38
CA GLU A 18 -7.45 1.29 15.48
C GLU A 18 -7.18 0.77 14.06
N VAL A 19 -6.37 -0.28 13.92
CA VAL A 19 -6.04 -0.88 12.63
C VAL A 19 -7.28 -1.49 11.96
N LEU A 20 -8.06 -2.30 12.70
CA LEU A 20 -9.21 -3.02 12.13
C LEU A 20 -10.38 -2.10 11.81
N TRP A 21 -10.67 -1.10 12.66
CA TRP A 21 -11.71 -0.11 12.38
C TRP A 21 -11.34 0.80 11.21
N SER A 22 -10.06 1.18 11.08
CA SER A 22 -9.57 1.94 9.91
C SER A 22 -9.77 1.15 8.62
N LYS A 23 -9.50 -0.17 8.62
CA LYS A 23 -9.78 -1.04 7.47
C LYS A 23 -11.26 -1.09 7.11
N HIS A 24 -12.15 -1.32 8.09
CA HIS A 24 -13.59 -1.31 7.84
C HIS A 24 -14.07 0.03 7.26
N LEU A 25 -13.59 1.14 7.81
CA LEU A 25 -13.99 2.46 7.34
C LEU A 25 -13.42 2.78 5.95
N ALA A 26 -12.22 2.31 5.62
CA ALA A 26 -11.66 2.42 4.27
C ALA A 26 -12.52 1.68 3.24
N LEU A 27 -13.04 0.48 3.56
CA LEU A 27 -13.97 -0.26 2.70
C LEU A 27 -15.33 0.42 2.52
N MET A 28 -15.80 1.17 3.52
CA MET A 28 -17.08 1.87 3.48
C MET A 28 -16.97 3.24 2.79
N LEU A 29 -15.98 4.04 3.19
CA LEU A 29 -15.86 5.46 2.82
C LEU A 29 -14.93 5.70 1.62
N GLY A 30 -14.21 4.67 1.20
CA GLY A 30 -13.17 4.70 0.18
C GLY A 30 -11.77 4.84 0.75
N SER A 31 -10.78 4.48 -0.06
CA SER A 31 -9.36 4.50 0.30
C SER A 31 -8.69 5.87 0.12
N THR A 32 -9.46 6.93 -0.11
CA THR A 32 -8.92 8.29 -0.23
C THR A 32 -8.27 8.75 1.08
N VAL A 33 -7.16 9.48 0.98
CA VAL A 33 -6.48 10.04 2.15
C VAL A 33 -7.39 10.97 2.96
N GLN A 34 -8.28 11.70 2.30
CA GLN A 34 -9.28 12.53 2.99
C GLN A 34 -10.13 11.69 3.94
N ALA A 35 -10.63 10.54 3.49
CA ALA A 35 -11.41 9.64 4.33
C ALA A 35 -10.58 9.06 5.48
N GLN A 36 -9.36 8.60 5.20
CA GLN A 36 -8.45 8.05 6.21
C GLN A 36 -8.05 9.10 7.26
N THR A 37 -7.75 10.32 6.83
CA THR A 37 -7.38 11.41 7.76
C THR A 37 -8.56 11.81 8.66
N VAL A 38 -9.79 11.81 8.13
CA VAL A 38 -11.01 12.03 8.93
C VAL A 38 -11.16 10.92 9.99
N VAL A 39 -10.97 9.66 9.62
CA VAL A 39 -11.02 8.53 10.56
C VAL A 39 -10.01 8.70 11.70
N LEU A 40 -8.77 9.02 11.37
CA LEU A 40 -7.71 9.26 12.36
C LEU A 40 -8.02 10.46 13.24
N ALA A 41 -8.49 11.58 12.66
CA ALA A 41 -8.87 12.78 13.41
C ALA A 41 -10.02 12.52 14.38
N VAL A 42 -11.03 11.73 13.98
CA VAL A 42 -12.15 11.34 14.85
C VAL A 42 -11.67 10.41 15.97
N PHE A 43 -10.81 9.44 15.67
CA PHE A 43 -10.24 8.53 16.66
C PHE A 43 -9.45 9.32 17.72
N MET A 44 -8.51 10.13 17.31
CA MET A 44 -7.70 10.98 18.20
C MET A 44 -8.56 12.03 18.93
N GLY A 45 -9.51 12.65 18.25
CA GLY A 45 -10.45 13.60 18.84
C GLY A 45 -11.28 12.97 19.97
N GLY A 46 -11.72 11.71 19.77
CA GLY A 46 -12.40 10.94 20.82
C GLY A 46 -11.51 10.70 22.05
N LEU A 47 -10.24 10.30 21.81
CA LEU A 47 -9.27 10.16 22.90
C LEU A 47 -9.09 11.48 23.70
N ALA A 48 -8.96 12.62 23.00
CA ALA A 48 -8.82 13.93 23.64
C ALA A 48 -10.05 14.27 24.50
N LEU A 49 -11.24 14.04 23.98
CA LEU A 49 -12.50 14.26 24.70
C LEU A 49 -12.60 13.33 25.92
N GLY A 50 -12.24 12.06 25.75
CA GLY A 50 -12.19 11.07 26.85
C GLY A 50 -11.22 11.47 27.95
N ASN A 51 -10.01 11.86 27.60
CA ASN A 51 -9.01 12.37 28.54
C ASN A 51 -9.55 13.54 29.36
N ARG A 52 -10.27 14.48 28.74
CA ARG A 52 -10.86 15.63 29.41
C ARG A 52 -12.02 15.25 30.33
N LEU A 53 -12.95 14.41 29.83
CA LEU A 53 -14.16 14.04 30.58
C LEU A 53 -13.83 13.16 31.78
N PHE A 54 -13.07 12.11 31.55
CA PHE A 54 -12.70 11.15 32.60
C PHE A 54 -11.58 11.67 33.50
N GLY A 55 -10.72 12.56 33.04
CA GLY A 55 -9.73 13.25 33.85
C GLY A 55 -10.42 14.06 34.98
N ARG A 56 -11.57 14.73 34.69
CA ARG A 56 -12.36 15.45 35.71
C ARG A 56 -13.07 14.50 36.67
N ARG A 57 -13.53 13.34 36.19
CA ARG A 57 -14.25 12.34 37.00
C ARG A 57 -13.30 11.42 37.78
N ALA A 58 -12.05 11.28 37.34
CA ALA A 58 -11.08 10.35 37.94
C ALA A 58 -10.83 10.64 39.43
N ASP A 59 -10.68 11.91 39.80
CA ASP A 59 -10.37 12.34 41.16
C ASP A 59 -11.58 12.22 42.09
N THR A 60 -12.82 12.36 41.57
CA THR A 60 -14.08 12.26 42.31
C THR A 60 -14.69 10.86 42.33
N ALA A 61 -14.21 9.95 41.46
CA ALA A 61 -14.75 8.61 41.38
C ALA A 61 -14.51 7.81 42.67
N ARG A 62 -15.54 7.16 43.22
CA ARG A 62 -15.41 6.35 44.46
C ARG A 62 -14.29 5.30 44.34
N ASN A 63 -14.25 4.59 43.24
CA ASN A 63 -13.19 3.61 42.93
C ASN A 63 -12.73 3.77 41.47
N PRO A 64 -11.59 4.47 41.20
CA PRO A 64 -11.09 4.68 39.84
C PRO A 64 -10.73 3.41 39.11
N LEU A 65 -10.21 2.39 39.80
CA LEU A 65 -9.86 1.09 39.17
C LEU A 65 -11.12 0.32 38.75
N ALA A 66 -12.19 0.38 39.54
CA ALA A 66 -13.47 -0.22 39.14
C ALA A 66 -14.08 0.52 37.94
N LEU A 67 -13.97 1.83 37.88
CA LEU A 67 -14.43 2.60 36.72
C LEU A 67 -13.61 2.29 35.48
N TYR A 68 -12.28 2.19 35.57
CA TYR A 68 -11.42 1.69 34.50
C TYR A 68 -11.91 0.34 33.97
N GLY A 69 -12.14 -0.65 34.85
CA GLY A 69 -12.65 -1.96 34.45
C GLY A 69 -14.01 -1.90 33.75
N LYS A 70 -14.91 -0.99 34.16
CA LYS A 70 -16.19 -0.80 33.47
C LYS A 70 -16.01 -0.20 32.07
N LEU A 71 -15.05 0.72 31.89
CA LEU A 71 -14.74 1.28 30.55
C LEU A 71 -14.23 0.17 29.64
N GLU A 72 -13.29 -0.67 30.09
CA GLU A 72 -12.74 -1.77 29.31
C GLU A 72 -13.83 -2.77 28.86
N ILE A 73 -14.78 -3.11 29.76
CA ILE A 73 -15.94 -3.95 29.39
C ILE A 73 -16.80 -3.27 28.34
N ALA A 74 -17.08 -1.98 28.52
CA ALA A 74 -17.92 -1.24 27.55
C ALA A 74 -17.27 -1.16 26.18
N ILE A 75 -15.94 -0.90 26.10
CA ILE A 75 -15.17 -0.91 24.87
C ILE A 75 -15.25 -2.28 24.20
N GLY A 76 -15.01 -3.36 24.97
CA GLY A 76 -15.06 -4.72 24.45
C GLY A 76 -16.44 -5.12 23.93
N LEU A 77 -17.51 -4.82 24.66
CA LEU A 77 -18.88 -5.08 24.21
C LEU A 77 -19.22 -4.29 22.92
N TYR A 78 -18.80 -3.03 22.85
CA TYR A 78 -18.97 -2.23 21.64
C TYR A 78 -18.24 -2.85 20.46
N ALA A 79 -16.96 -3.21 20.64
CA ALA A 79 -16.13 -3.81 19.59
C ALA A 79 -16.69 -5.18 19.11
N PHE A 80 -17.28 -5.95 20.03
CA PHE A 80 -17.92 -7.23 19.70
C PHE A 80 -19.10 -7.05 18.73
N VAL A 81 -19.89 -6.00 18.89
CA VAL A 81 -21.05 -5.73 18.04
C VAL A 81 -20.74 -4.77 16.87
N PHE A 82 -19.51 -4.28 16.79
CA PHE A 82 -19.09 -3.27 15.79
C PHE A 82 -19.43 -3.66 14.36
N HIS A 83 -19.25 -4.92 14.01
CA HIS A 83 -19.55 -5.43 12.67
C HIS A 83 -21.03 -5.19 12.27
N LEU A 84 -21.98 -5.34 13.20
CA LEU A 84 -23.39 -5.06 12.94
C LEU A 84 -23.64 -3.56 12.75
N LEU A 85 -22.99 -2.73 13.57
CA LEU A 85 -23.06 -1.26 13.47
C LEU A 85 -22.48 -0.78 12.14
N TYR A 86 -21.34 -1.33 11.76
CA TYR A 86 -20.69 -1.07 10.48
C TYR A 86 -21.61 -1.39 9.30
N ARG A 87 -22.23 -2.56 9.27
CA ARG A 87 -23.20 -2.93 8.19
C ARG A 87 -24.39 -2.00 8.13
N ALA A 88 -24.91 -1.56 9.26
CA ALA A 88 -25.99 -0.58 9.30
C ALA A 88 -25.54 0.78 8.77
N ALA A 89 -24.34 1.23 9.16
CA ALA A 89 -23.75 2.49 8.69
C ALA A 89 -23.44 2.45 7.18
N ASP A 90 -22.97 1.33 6.65
CA ASP A 90 -22.71 1.16 5.21
C ASP A 90 -24.00 1.27 4.38
N LYS A 91 -25.07 0.62 4.83
CA LYS A 91 -26.40 0.80 4.20
C LYS A 91 -26.91 2.24 4.25
N LEU A 92 -26.67 2.91 5.37
CA LEU A 92 -27.04 4.33 5.53
C LEU A 92 -26.18 5.21 4.61
N PHE A 93 -24.87 4.93 4.51
CA PHE A 93 -23.95 5.62 3.61
C PHE A 93 -24.40 5.53 2.16
N ILE A 94 -24.77 4.34 1.68
CA ILE A 94 -25.27 4.15 0.31
C ILE A 94 -26.55 4.97 0.07
N ARG A 95 -27.50 4.93 1.00
CA ARG A 95 -28.80 5.64 0.83
C ARG A 95 -28.64 7.16 0.88
N ALA A 96 -27.88 7.66 1.84
CA ALA A 96 -27.70 9.10 2.07
C ALA A 96 -26.62 9.70 1.16
N GLY A 97 -25.63 8.93 0.73
CA GLY A 97 -24.51 9.37 -0.10
C GLY A 97 -24.84 9.46 -1.58
N ALA A 98 -25.73 8.60 -2.08
CA ALA A 98 -26.11 8.60 -3.50
C ALA A 98 -26.56 9.99 -4.02
N PRO A 99 -27.45 10.74 -3.35
CA PRO A 99 -27.86 12.08 -3.79
C PRO A 99 -26.74 13.14 -3.61
N LEU A 100 -25.69 12.84 -2.85
CA LEU A 100 -24.59 13.78 -2.55
C LEU A 100 -23.37 13.57 -3.42
N LEU A 101 -23.40 12.65 -4.37
CA LEU A 101 -22.26 12.24 -5.19
C LEU A 101 -21.61 13.41 -5.95
N GLU A 102 -22.42 14.37 -6.41
CA GLU A 102 -21.96 15.57 -7.13
C GLU A 102 -21.61 16.74 -6.18
N MET A 103 -21.71 16.51 -4.85
CA MET A 103 -21.47 17.53 -3.83
C MET A 103 -20.32 17.12 -2.89
N PRO A 104 -19.04 17.26 -3.29
CA PRO A 104 -17.89 16.69 -2.56
C PRO A 104 -17.83 17.08 -1.08
N LEU A 105 -18.13 18.34 -0.74
CA LEU A 105 -18.14 18.80 0.64
C LEU A 105 -19.27 18.17 1.48
N ALA A 106 -20.46 17.98 0.89
CA ALA A 106 -21.57 17.32 1.57
C ALA A 106 -21.30 15.83 1.76
N LEU A 107 -20.70 15.18 0.76
CA LEU A 107 -20.27 13.79 0.86
C LEU A 107 -19.17 13.62 1.94
N LEU A 108 -18.19 14.52 1.99
CA LEU A 108 -17.16 14.51 3.03
C LEU A 108 -17.79 14.73 4.43
N ALA A 109 -18.76 15.62 4.56
CA ALA A 109 -19.48 15.82 5.81
C ALA A 109 -20.26 14.56 6.24
N LEU A 110 -20.89 13.84 5.31
CA LEU A 110 -21.53 12.55 5.57
C LEU A 110 -20.52 11.49 6.01
N LYS A 111 -19.38 11.35 5.27
CA LYS A 111 -18.26 10.47 5.65
C LYS A 111 -17.78 10.77 7.08
N THR A 112 -17.62 12.05 7.41
CA THR A 112 -17.22 12.50 8.76
C THR A 112 -18.28 12.15 9.81
N ALA A 113 -19.55 12.41 9.55
CA ALA A 113 -20.63 12.15 10.50
C ALA A 113 -20.75 10.65 10.82
N LEU A 114 -20.61 9.77 9.81
CA LEU A 114 -20.63 8.32 10.01
C LEU A 114 -19.39 7.84 10.79
N SER A 115 -18.21 8.38 10.50
CA SER A 115 -16.98 8.10 11.27
C SER A 115 -17.13 8.51 12.73
N VAL A 116 -17.70 9.70 12.99
CA VAL A 116 -17.99 10.17 14.35
C VAL A 116 -18.98 9.22 15.04
N GLY A 117 -20.06 8.84 14.36
CA GLY A 117 -21.07 7.92 14.91
C GLY A 117 -20.50 6.56 15.31
N LEU A 118 -19.56 6.03 14.50
CA LEU A 118 -18.95 4.72 14.75
C LEU A 118 -17.76 4.76 15.71
N LEU A 119 -16.94 5.81 15.69
CA LEU A 119 -15.67 5.78 16.41
C LEU A 119 -15.66 6.62 17.70
N LEU A 120 -16.45 7.71 17.76
CA LEU A 120 -16.34 8.66 18.88
C LEU A 120 -16.66 8.01 20.23
N GLY A 121 -17.69 7.18 20.30
CA GLY A 121 -18.10 6.51 21.55
C GLY A 121 -16.97 5.68 22.17
N PRO A 122 -16.49 4.64 21.52
CA PRO A 122 -15.44 3.79 22.07
C PRO A 122 -14.12 4.53 22.30
N THR A 123 -13.73 5.46 21.43
CA THR A 123 -12.48 6.21 21.59
C THR A 123 -12.53 7.20 22.78
N VAL A 124 -13.70 7.77 23.09
CA VAL A 124 -13.90 8.55 24.34
C VAL A 124 -13.72 7.67 25.58
N LEU A 125 -14.21 6.43 25.56
CA LEU A 125 -13.99 5.49 26.67
C LEU A 125 -12.50 5.13 26.80
N MET A 126 -11.80 4.85 25.69
CA MET A 126 -10.36 4.57 25.67
C MET A 126 -9.54 5.76 26.25
N GLY A 127 -9.87 6.99 25.88
CA GLY A 127 -9.20 8.18 26.40
C GLY A 127 -9.29 8.33 27.93
N GLY A 128 -10.30 7.72 28.56
CA GLY A 128 -10.49 7.77 30.00
C GLY A 128 -9.55 6.87 30.81
N THR A 129 -8.88 5.90 30.20
CA THR A 129 -8.18 4.81 30.90
C THR A 129 -6.97 5.30 31.72
N LEU A 130 -6.06 6.08 31.11
CA LEU A 130 -4.85 6.55 31.82
C LEU A 130 -5.15 7.57 32.95
N PRO A 131 -6.05 8.57 32.81
CA PRO A 131 -6.42 9.44 33.91
C PRO A 131 -6.99 8.70 35.13
N LEU A 132 -7.79 7.63 34.91
CA LEU A 132 -8.32 6.78 35.97
C LEU A 132 -7.24 6.00 36.69
N ILE A 133 -6.29 5.42 35.94
CA ILE A 133 -5.13 4.71 36.52
C ILE A 133 -4.27 5.71 37.32
N ALA A 134 -4.03 6.92 36.82
CA ALA A 134 -3.28 7.94 37.56
C ALA A 134 -3.95 8.32 38.86
N ALA A 135 -5.27 8.52 38.89
CA ALA A 135 -6.03 8.79 40.11
C ALA A 135 -6.02 7.61 41.08
N TRP A 136 -6.10 6.38 40.58
CA TRP A 136 -5.96 5.16 41.42
C TRP A 136 -4.58 5.07 42.07
N LEU A 137 -3.50 5.34 41.31
CA LEU A 137 -2.13 5.36 41.83
C LEU A 137 -1.93 6.43 42.92
N ASN A 138 -2.52 7.62 42.73
CA ASN A 138 -2.44 8.70 43.70
C ASN A 138 -3.06 8.33 45.04
N ARG A 139 -4.19 7.61 45.06
CA ARG A 139 -4.86 7.15 46.28
C ARG A 139 -4.11 6.07 47.04
N ASN A 140 -3.24 5.32 46.38
CA ASN A 140 -2.48 4.25 47.00
C ASN A 140 -1.10 4.71 47.54
N GLY A 141 -0.86 6.02 47.70
CA GLY A 141 0.32 6.60 48.33
C GLY A 141 1.65 6.39 47.60
N ALA A 142 1.57 6.03 46.33
CA ALA A 142 2.73 5.80 45.47
C ALA A 142 3.28 7.14 44.92
N ASP A 143 4.52 7.14 44.40
CA ASP A 143 5.04 8.19 43.51
C ASP A 143 4.21 8.22 42.21
N ALA A 144 2.99 8.77 42.33
CA ALA A 144 1.94 8.60 41.32
C ALA A 144 2.31 9.21 39.97
N GLY A 145 3.04 10.35 39.95
CA GLY A 145 3.50 10.97 38.71
C GLY A 145 4.46 10.08 37.95
N ARG A 146 5.46 9.50 38.61
CA ARG A 146 6.42 8.57 38.01
C ARG A 146 5.78 7.27 37.58
N LEU A 147 4.89 6.72 38.41
CA LEU A 147 4.16 5.50 38.07
C LEU A 147 3.22 5.73 36.90
N SER A 148 2.52 6.88 36.82
CA SER A 148 1.70 7.23 35.65
C SER A 148 2.54 7.29 34.36
N ALA A 149 3.74 7.87 34.40
CA ALA A 149 4.66 7.85 33.27
C ALA A 149 5.09 6.41 32.88
N ARG A 150 5.30 5.52 33.88
CA ARG A 150 5.60 4.11 33.64
C ARG A 150 4.40 3.37 33.04
N PHE A 151 3.20 3.60 33.51
CA PHE A 151 1.99 3.01 32.93
C PHE A 151 1.78 3.48 31.50
N TYR A 152 2.00 4.77 31.19
CA TYR A 152 1.97 5.28 29.81
C TYR A 152 2.94 4.54 28.90
N ALA A 153 4.19 4.37 29.33
CA ALA A 153 5.21 3.64 28.56
C ALA A 153 4.83 2.16 28.34
N VAL A 154 4.32 1.48 29.37
CA VAL A 154 3.89 0.07 29.26
C VAL A 154 2.66 -0.08 28.36
N ASN A 155 1.73 0.85 28.39
CA ASN A 155 0.61 0.89 27.46
C ASN A 155 1.07 1.05 26.00
N SER A 156 2.03 1.95 25.76
CA SER A 156 2.63 2.12 24.42
C SER A 156 3.35 0.85 23.95
N LEU A 157 4.04 0.12 24.84
CA LEU A 157 4.65 -1.17 24.49
C LEU A 157 3.59 -2.22 24.18
N GLY A 158 2.47 -2.22 24.91
CA GLY A 158 1.31 -3.05 24.58
C GLY A 158 0.78 -2.73 23.18
N ALA A 159 0.67 -1.45 22.86
CA ALA A 159 0.22 -1.00 21.55
C ALA A 159 1.13 -1.49 20.40
N VAL A 160 2.47 -1.53 20.61
CA VAL A 160 3.39 -2.15 19.64
C VAL A 160 3.05 -3.62 19.38
N CYS A 161 2.79 -4.39 20.44
CA CYS A 161 2.38 -5.79 20.30
C CYS A 161 1.04 -5.90 19.57
N GLY A 162 0.08 -5.01 19.86
CA GLY A 162 -1.21 -4.96 19.17
C GLY A 162 -1.07 -4.70 17.68
N ALA A 163 -0.22 -3.73 17.29
CA ALA A 163 0.08 -3.43 15.89
C ALA A 163 0.70 -4.63 15.17
N TRP A 164 1.63 -5.32 15.83
CA TRP A 164 2.25 -6.54 15.28
C TRP A 164 1.22 -7.65 15.09
N PHE A 165 0.38 -7.92 16.08
CA PHE A 165 -0.66 -8.94 15.97
C PHE A 165 -1.66 -8.59 14.86
N ALA A 166 -2.12 -7.35 14.77
CA ALA A 166 -3.07 -6.92 13.74
C ALA A 166 -2.47 -6.98 12.34
N GLY A 167 -1.21 -6.54 12.18
CA GLY A 167 -0.55 -6.44 10.87
C GLY A 167 -0.01 -7.74 10.31
N PHE A 168 0.31 -8.73 11.16
CA PHE A 168 1.04 -9.93 10.72
C PHE A 168 0.39 -11.26 11.08
N VAL A 169 -0.61 -11.29 11.97
CA VAL A 169 -1.13 -12.57 12.49
C VAL A 169 -2.64 -12.67 12.45
N LEU A 170 -3.36 -11.74 13.11
CA LEU A 170 -4.79 -11.92 13.37
C LEU A 170 -5.63 -11.96 12.09
N VAL A 171 -5.46 -10.97 11.22
CA VAL A 171 -6.28 -10.86 10.01
C VAL A 171 -5.94 -11.95 9.01
N GLU A 172 -4.66 -12.30 8.86
CA GLU A 172 -4.23 -13.42 8.01
C GLU A 172 -4.82 -14.74 8.49
N ALA A 173 -4.82 -14.99 9.82
CA ALA A 173 -5.24 -16.26 10.38
C ALA A 173 -6.76 -16.46 10.48
N MET A 174 -7.54 -15.41 10.78
CA MET A 174 -8.95 -15.54 11.11
C MET A 174 -9.87 -14.48 10.50
N GLY A 175 -9.35 -13.61 9.63
CA GLY A 175 -10.12 -12.53 9.04
C GLY A 175 -10.35 -11.34 9.96
N ILE A 176 -10.98 -10.29 9.45
CA ILE A 176 -11.15 -9.02 10.16
C ILE A 176 -12.15 -9.13 11.30
N THR A 177 -13.32 -9.73 11.06
CA THR A 177 -14.40 -9.80 12.06
C THR A 177 -14.05 -10.68 13.26
N ALA A 178 -13.49 -11.87 13.01
CA ALA A 178 -13.10 -12.75 14.11
C ALA A 178 -11.94 -12.18 14.92
N SER A 179 -10.99 -11.51 14.27
CA SER A 179 -9.90 -10.78 14.95
C SER A 179 -10.43 -9.69 15.87
N LEU A 180 -11.44 -8.94 15.42
CA LEU A 180 -12.10 -7.91 16.23
C LEU A 180 -12.81 -8.51 17.43
N GLN A 181 -13.55 -9.61 17.24
CA GLN A 181 -14.28 -10.30 18.31
C GLN A 181 -13.34 -10.92 19.36
N LEU A 182 -12.25 -11.56 18.92
CA LEU A 182 -11.22 -12.08 19.84
C LEU A 182 -10.61 -10.96 20.69
N THR A 183 -10.26 -9.85 20.06
CA THR A 183 -9.73 -8.67 20.76
C THR A 183 -10.75 -8.10 21.74
N ALA A 184 -12.02 -8.09 21.38
CA ALA A 184 -13.12 -7.67 22.25
C ALA A 184 -13.25 -8.55 23.50
N LEU A 185 -13.13 -9.86 23.35
CA LEU A 185 -13.14 -10.80 24.48
C LEU A 185 -11.95 -10.57 25.43
N VAL A 186 -10.75 -10.30 24.88
CA VAL A 186 -9.58 -9.93 25.70
C VAL A 186 -9.86 -8.67 26.50
N ASN A 187 -10.46 -7.65 25.89
CA ASN A 187 -10.80 -6.39 26.56
C ASN A 187 -11.83 -6.57 27.69
N VAL A 188 -12.88 -7.36 27.44
CA VAL A 188 -13.86 -7.72 28.49
C VAL A 188 -13.18 -8.43 29.64
N LEU A 189 -12.28 -9.37 29.37
CA LEU A 189 -11.51 -10.08 30.40
C LEU A 189 -10.64 -9.12 31.24
N VAL A 190 -9.92 -8.20 30.57
CA VAL A 190 -9.16 -7.12 31.24
C VAL A 190 -10.07 -6.34 32.21
N GLY A 191 -11.25 -5.94 31.75
CA GLY A 191 -12.20 -5.21 32.55
C GLY A 191 -12.79 -6.02 33.73
N LEU A 192 -13.10 -7.28 33.53
CA LEU A 192 -13.58 -8.18 34.59
C LEU A 192 -12.51 -8.39 35.68
N VAL A 193 -11.26 -8.64 35.28
CA VAL A 193 -10.14 -8.80 36.23
C VAL A 193 -9.89 -7.49 36.99
N ALA A 194 -9.91 -6.34 36.30
CA ALA A 194 -9.75 -5.03 36.95
C ALA A 194 -10.86 -4.78 38.01
N ASN A 195 -12.12 -5.10 37.69
CA ASN A 195 -13.24 -4.99 38.65
C ASN A 195 -13.10 -5.96 39.83
N GLY A 196 -12.65 -7.19 39.57
CA GLY A 196 -12.36 -8.17 40.61
C GLY A 196 -11.27 -7.71 41.60
N LEU A 197 -10.18 -7.12 41.05
CA LEU A 197 -9.10 -6.51 41.84
C LEU A 197 -9.58 -5.27 42.60
N ALA A 198 -10.38 -4.44 41.99
CA ALA A 198 -10.93 -3.24 42.64
C ALA A 198 -11.76 -3.58 43.89
N ARG A 199 -12.53 -4.67 43.85
CA ARG A 199 -13.32 -5.16 45.03
C ARG A 199 -12.41 -5.74 46.12
N LYS A 200 -11.32 -6.41 45.76
CA LYS A 200 -10.38 -6.99 46.77
C LYS A 200 -9.49 -5.96 47.43
N LEU A 201 -9.20 -4.84 46.73
CA LEU A 201 -8.35 -3.75 47.23
C LEU A 201 -9.12 -2.65 47.95
N GLU A 202 -10.46 -2.68 47.93
CA GLU A 202 -11.26 -1.81 48.80
C GLU A 202 -11.06 -2.24 50.24
N PRO A 203 -10.72 -1.31 51.20
CA PRO A 203 -10.84 -1.62 52.62
C PRO A 203 -12.32 -1.98 52.89
N PRO A 204 -12.60 -2.97 53.77
CA PRO A 204 -13.96 -3.26 54.17
C PRO A 204 -14.59 -1.95 54.64
N ALA A 205 -15.76 -1.61 54.11
CA ALA A 205 -16.53 -0.44 54.57
C ALA A 205 -16.61 -0.57 56.11
N ALA A 206 -16.00 0.37 56.80
CA ALA A 206 -16.15 0.47 58.25
C ALA A 206 -17.66 0.54 58.52
N SER A 207 -18.22 -0.62 58.93
CA SER A 207 -19.57 -0.72 59.44
C SER A 207 -19.69 0.29 60.60
N GLY A 208 -20.61 1.18 60.42
CA GLY A 208 -20.79 2.34 61.31
C GLY A 208 -20.73 2.00 62.80
N LEU A 209 -19.81 2.58 63.45
CA LEU A 209 -19.85 3.00 64.83
C LEU A 209 -19.11 4.33 64.90
N VAL A 210 -19.84 5.36 64.88
CA VAL A 210 -19.37 6.68 65.33
C VAL A 210 -19.19 6.55 66.83
N PRO A 211 -17.99 6.65 67.38
CA PRO A 211 -17.89 6.96 68.80
C PRO A 211 -18.07 8.46 68.96
N GLU A 212 -19.25 8.86 69.42
CA GLU A 212 -19.39 10.12 70.19
C GLU A 212 -18.51 10.04 71.42
N HIS A 213 -17.35 10.67 71.37
CA HIS A 213 -16.65 11.06 72.59
C HIS A 213 -16.56 12.60 72.57
N ARG A 214 -17.59 13.21 73.19
CA ARG A 214 -17.41 14.44 73.89
C ARG A 214 -16.47 14.22 75.06
N SER A 215 -15.34 14.89 75.12
CA SER A 215 -14.61 15.20 76.34
C SER A 215 -14.36 16.69 76.37
N GLU A 216 -15.10 17.31 77.23
CA GLU A 216 -14.81 18.62 77.81
C GLU A 216 -13.47 18.51 78.55
N ALA A 217 -12.51 19.38 78.17
CA ALA A 217 -11.39 19.71 79.01
C ALA A 217 -10.82 21.08 78.60
N GLU A 218 -11.15 22.05 79.43
CA GLU A 218 -10.35 23.16 79.85
C GLU A 218 -9.55 24.08 78.96
N ASN A 219 -10.04 25.28 78.85
CA ASN A 219 -9.35 26.51 78.53
C ASN A 219 -8.07 26.70 79.32
N LYS A 220 -6.92 26.85 78.61
CA LYS A 220 -5.83 27.74 79.10
C LYS A 220 -5.28 28.54 77.91
N PRO A 221 -5.18 29.88 78.01
CA PRO A 221 -4.56 30.68 76.95
C PRO A 221 -3.04 30.64 77.07
N SER A 222 -2.37 30.03 76.06
CA SER A 222 -0.93 30.21 75.85
C SER A 222 -0.71 31.22 74.75
N SER A 223 -0.23 32.34 75.06
CA SER A 223 0.23 33.42 74.21
C SER A 223 1.58 32.99 73.58
N ALA A 224 1.57 32.58 72.32
CA ALA A 224 2.72 32.64 71.50
C ALA A 224 2.33 33.30 70.13
N PRO A 225 3.21 34.08 69.49
CA PRO A 225 2.81 34.89 68.34
C PRO A 225 2.43 34.07 67.15
N ALA A 226 1.23 34.30 66.66
CA ALA A 226 0.79 33.75 65.38
C ALA A 226 1.67 34.28 64.25
N THR A 227 2.63 33.46 63.79
CA THR A 227 3.19 33.63 62.46
C THR A 227 2.08 33.35 61.48
N ASP A 228 1.76 34.34 60.66
CA ASP A 228 0.88 34.28 59.49
C ASP A 228 1.22 33.12 58.60
N LEU A 229 0.45 32.01 58.68
CA LEU A 229 0.44 30.91 57.72
C LEU A 229 -1.00 30.65 57.29
N ALA A 230 -1.68 31.64 56.82
CA ALA A 230 -2.97 31.51 56.16
C ALA A 230 -3.19 32.59 55.11
N THR A 231 -2.23 32.82 54.27
CA THR A 231 -2.52 33.27 52.92
C THR A 231 -2.27 32.09 51.99
N GLY A 232 -3.30 31.32 51.75
CA GLY A 232 -3.36 30.50 50.59
C GLY A 232 -3.08 31.38 49.37
N SER A 233 -1.83 31.42 48.95
CA SER A 233 -1.47 32.03 47.66
C SER A 233 -2.42 31.48 46.63
N PRO A 234 -3.15 32.32 45.87
CA PRO A 234 -3.93 31.82 44.77
C PRO A 234 -2.95 31.04 43.91
N LEU A 235 -3.30 29.79 43.57
CA LEU A 235 -2.54 28.94 42.61
C LEU A 235 -2.04 29.86 41.50
N PRO A 236 -0.72 29.92 41.21
CA PRO A 236 -0.18 30.79 40.17
C PRO A 236 -1.03 30.59 38.94
N LYS A 237 -1.58 31.68 38.36
CA LYS A 237 -2.37 31.65 37.12
C LYS A 237 -1.74 30.63 36.21
N GLU A 238 -2.42 29.49 36.04
CA GLU A 238 -1.87 28.28 35.39
C GLU A 238 -1.12 28.71 34.16
N SER A 239 0.19 28.50 34.15
CA SER A 239 1.00 28.95 33.02
C SER A 239 0.54 28.12 31.80
N VAL A 240 0.10 28.77 30.76
CA VAL A 240 -0.36 28.14 29.49
C VAL A 240 0.81 27.40 28.79
N LEU A 241 2.04 27.76 29.16
CA LEU A 241 3.26 27.24 28.56
C LEU A 241 3.38 25.72 28.59
N PRO A 242 3.12 24.96 29.65
CA PRO A 242 3.11 23.49 29.64
C PRO A 242 2.17 22.91 28.61
N LEU A 243 0.98 23.48 28.49
CA LEU A 243 -0.03 23.00 27.58
C LEU A 243 0.35 23.25 26.12
N LEU A 244 0.95 24.40 25.83
CA LEU A 244 1.46 24.74 24.50
C LEU A 244 2.63 23.83 24.10
N ILE A 245 3.58 23.55 25.01
CA ILE A 245 4.69 22.64 24.73
C ILE A 245 4.18 21.24 24.42
N VAL A 246 3.28 20.73 25.24
CA VAL A 246 2.72 19.38 25.07
C VAL A 246 1.84 19.31 23.82
N ALA A 247 1.10 20.35 23.47
CA ALA A 247 0.36 20.43 22.22
C ALA A 247 1.31 20.45 21.00
N LEU A 248 2.38 21.24 21.05
CA LEU A 248 3.38 21.29 19.98
C LEU A 248 4.08 19.93 19.79
N THR A 249 4.48 19.28 20.90
CA THR A 249 5.10 17.94 20.77
C THR A 249 4.15 16.91 20.19
N GLY A 250 2.87 16.97 20.55
CA GLY A 250 1.83 16.16 19.92
C GLY A 250 1.69 16.45 18.43
N ALA A 251 1.66 17.73 18.05
CA ALA A 251 1.53 18.15 16.66
C ALA A 251 2.73 17.72 15.81
N VAL A 252 3.94 17.96 16.28
CA VAL A 252 5.15 17.57 15.55
C VAL A 252 5.31 16.05 15.51
N SER A 253 4.97 15.33 16.59
CA SER A 253 5.07 13.88 16.66
C SER A 253 4.16 13.21 15.62
N MET A 254 2.90 13.59 15.56
CA MET A 254 1.94 13.02 14.59
C MET A 254 2.20 13.52 13.16
N GLY A 255 2.61 14.77 13.00
CA GLY A 255 3.07 15.26 11.68
C GLY A 255 4.28 14.46 11.17
N LEU A 256 5.23 14.16 12.06
CA LEU A 256 6.40 13.33 11.74
C LEU A 256 6.00 11.89 11.38
N GLU A 257 5.02 11.29 12.07
CA GLU A 257 4.49 9.98 11.73
C GLU A 257 3.94 9.95 10.30
N VAL A 258 3.06 10.89 9.96
CA VAL A 258 2.45 11.00 8.62
C VAL A 258 3.53 11.16 7.55
N LEU A 259 4.47 12.10 7.73
CA LEU A 259 5.54 12.34 6.75
C LEU A 259 6.50 11.17 6.62
N SER A 260 6.86 10.52 7.75
CA SER A 260 7.77 9.38 7.73
C SER A 260 7.10 8.13 7.15
N ALA A 261 5.83 7.88 7.44
CA ALA A 261 5.07 6.81 6.81
C ALA A 261 5.10 6.97 5.28
N ARG A 262 4.88 8.19 4.78
CA ARG A 262 4.97 8.50 3.36
C ARG A 262 6.37 8.28 2.78
N SER A 263 7.41 8.81 3.46
CA SER A 263 8.80 8.68 2.98
C SER A 263 9.31 7.23 3.01
N LEU A 264 8.99 6.47 4.07
CA LEU A 264 9.45 5.09 4.22
C LEU A 264 8.73 4.11 3.29
N VAL A 265 7.50 4.40 2.88
CA VAL A 265 6.80 3.67 1.81
C VAL A 265 7.56 3.74 0.48
N LEU A 266 8.21 4.87 0.17
CA LEU A 266 9.04 5.02 -1.04
C LEU A 266 10.29 4.12 -1.01
N LEU A 267 10.68 3.65 0.17
CA LEU A 267 11.86 2.78 0.36
C LEU A 267 11.49 1.31 0.55
N PHE A 268 10.47 1.03 1.36
CA PHE A 268 10.08 -0.35 1.71
C PHE A 268 9.05 -0.94 0.76
N GLY A 269 8.39 -0.10 -0.03
CA GLY A 269 7.20 -0.43 -0.79
C GLY A 269 5.92 -0.17 0.02
N ALA A 270 4.79 0.04 -0.68
CA ALA A 270 3.50 0.41 -0.08
C ALA A 270 2.72 -0.82 0.41
N SER A 271 3.34 -1.76 1.14
CA SER A 271 2.67 -2.94 1.67
C SER A 271 2.06 -2.70 3.05
N LEU A 272 1.07 -3.55 3.42
CA LEU A 272 0.48 -3.54 4.75
C LEU A 272 1.52 -3.78 5.85
N GLN A 273 2.46 -4.70 5.60
CA GLN A 273 3.54 -5.01 6.53
C GLN A 273 4.48 -3.81 6.71
N ALA A 274 4.83 -3.09 5.64
CA ALA A 274 5.65 -1.89 5.74
C ALA A 274 4.96 -0.81 6.58
N PHE A 275 3.66 -0.60 6.38
CA PHE A 275 2.88 0.33 7.20
C PHE A 275 2.87 -0.08 8.68
N ALA A 276 2.62 -1.35 8.99
CA ALA A 276 2.64 -1.86 10.35
C ALA A 276 4.02 -1.69 11.02
N ILE A 277 5.11 -1.93 10.30
CA ILE A 277 6.48 -1.73 10.78
C ILE A 277 6.75 -0.27 11.14
N VAL A 278 6.33 0.68 10.30
CA VAL A 278 6.52 2.12 10.56
C VAL A 278 5.74 2.53 11.80
N LEU A 279 4.48 2.11 11.91
CA LEU A 279 3.63 2.38 13.07
C LEU A 279 4.21 1.79 14.37
N MET A 280 4.64 0.53 14.30
CA MET A 280 5.31 -0.12 15.44
C MET A 280 6.57 0.63 15.89
N SER A 281 7.39 1.07 14.95
CA SER A 281 8.63 1.79 15.23
C SER A 281 8.36 3.15 15.86
N PHE A 282 7.32 3.85 15.40
CA PHE A 282 6.86 5.11 15.97
C PHE A 282 6.41 4.94 17.43
N ILE A 283 5.50 4.00 17.69
CA ILE A 283 4.95 3.77 19.02
C ILE A 283 6.03 3.21 19.96
N LEU A 284 6.91 2.34 19.46
CA LEU A 284 8.06 1.83 20.23
C LEU A 284 9.00 2.98 20.65
N GLY A 285 9.26 3.91 19.73
CA GLY A 285 10.02 5.12 20.05
C GLY A 285 9.40 5.88 21.21
N ILE A 286 8.11 6.21 21.13
CA ILE A 286 7.36 6.89 22.21
C ILE A 286 7.44 6.11 23.53
N GLY A 287 7.22 4.80 23.49
CA GLY A 287 7.28 3.94 24.67
C GLY A 287 8.67 3.90 25.32
N LEU A 288 9.73 3.83 24.51
CA LEU A 288 11.12 3.87 24.99
C LEU A 288 11.43 5.24 25.62
N GLY A 289 11.07 6.36 24.97
CA GLY A 289 11.24 7.72 25.49
C GLY A 289 10.55 7.90 26.85
N GLY A 290 9.29 7.47 26.94
CA GLY A 290 8.53 7.46 28.19
C GLY A 290 9.18 6.60 29.28
N SER A 291 9.72 5.43 28.92
CA SER A 291 10.41 4.52 29.84
C SER A 291 11.69 5.14 30.41
N VAL A 292 12.47 5.85 29.59
CA VAL A 292 13.67 6.57 30.02
C VAL A 292 13.32 7.60 31.10
N VAL A 293 12.28 8.42 30.85
CA VAL A 293 11.84 9.45 31.81
C VAL A 293 11.27 8.86 33.11
N ALA A 294 10.62 7.70 33.03
CA ALA A 294 10.12 6.97 34.21
C ALA A 294 11.24 6.33 35.06
N SER A 295 12.49 6.28 34.54
CA SER A 295 13.63 5.69 35.23
C SER A 295 14.09 6.57 36.44
N PRO A 296 14.56 5.95 37.53
CA PRO A 296 15.16 6.69 38.65
C PRO A 296 16.39 7.53 38.25
N ARG A 297 17.13 7.10 37.23
CA ARG A 297 18.35 7.77 36.76
C ARG A 297 18.12 9.20 36.22
N THR A 298 16.90 9.52 35.79
CA THR A 298 16.55 10.84 35.25
C THR A 298 15.91 11.79 36.27
N ARG A 299 15.92 11.43 37.57
CA ARG A 299 15.34 12.27 38.66
C ARG A 299 15.99 13.65 38.75
N ALA A 300 17.31 13.74 38.47
CA ALA A 300 18.07 14.99 38.52
C ALA A 300 17.84 15.89 37.28
N TRP A 301 17.10 15.45 36.28
CA TRP A 301 16.87 16.26 35.09
C TRP A 301 15.95 17.43 35.40
N GLY A 302 16.45 18.65 35.27
CA GLY A 302 15.62 19.82 35.35
C GLY A 302 14.63 19.86 34.20
N ARG A 303 13.34 20.05 34.52
CA ARG A 303 12.22 19.99 33.56
C ARG A 303 12.48 20.81 32.28
N GLU A 304 12.89 22.07 32.43
CA GLU A 304 13.04 23.02 31.34
C GLU A 304 14.24 22.66 30.47
N THR A 305 15.38 22.33 31.11
CA THR A 305 16.57 21.90 30.41
C THR A 305 16.34 20.60 29.65
N ALA A 306 15.71 19.61 30.30
CA ALA A 306 15.40 18.33 29.67
C ALA A 306 14.45 18.54 28.47
N THR A 307 13.39 19.37 28.64
CA THR A 307 12.45 19.67 27.54
C THR A 307 13.20 20.32 26.37
N ALA A 308 13.99 21.36 26.61
CA ALA A 308 14.76 22.04 25.57
C ALA A 308 15.74 21.08 24.84
N THR A 309 16.43 20.23 25.57
CA THR A 309 17.38 19.26 25.00
C THR A 309 16.66 18.20 24.14
N LEU A 310 15.49 17.69 24.60
CA LEU A 310 14.70 16.71 23.86
C LEU A 310 14.15 17.29 22.54
N LEU A 311 13.60 18.53 22.59
CA LEU A 311 13.08 19.20 21.40
C LEU A 311 14.21 19.51 20.40
N LEU A 312 15.34 20.02 20.88
CA LEU A 312 16.47 20.35 20.03
C LEU A 312 17.12 19.10 19.44
N GLY A 313 17.22 18.03 20.23
CA GLY A 313 17.68 16.73 19.74
C GLY A 313 16.80 16.17 18.63
N ALA A 314 15.47 16.27 18.76
CA ALA A 314 14.55 15.86 17.72
C ALA A 314 14.69 16.73 16.45
N ALA A 315 14.78 18.05 16.61
CA ALA A 315 15.01 18.96 15.48
C ALA A 315 16.29 18.67 14.72
N ALA A 316 17.40 18.50 15.47
CA ALA A 316 18.71 18.17 14.89
C ALA A 316 18.68 16.83 14.16
N TRP A 317 18.04 15.80 14.76
CA TRP A 317 17.93 14.49 14.13
C TRP A 317 17.15 14.55 12.82
N ILE A 318 16.00 15.22 12.79
CA ILE A 318 15.21 15.42 11.56
C ILE A 318 16.04 16.15 10.50
N GLY A 319 16.75 17.23 10.89
CA GLY A 319 17.66 17.94 9.99
C GLY A 319 18.76 17.07 9.40
N LEU A 320 19.40 16.24 10.23
CA LEU A 320 20.43 15.29 9.80
C LEU A 320 19.91 14.23 8.83
N LEU A 321 18.68 13.71 9.07
CA LEU A 321 18.06 12.74 8.17
C LEU A 321 17.74 13.36 6.80
N VAL A 322 17.26 14.59 6.78
CA VAL A 322 16.98 15.28 5.52
C VAL A 322 18.27 15.61 4.78
N ALA A 323 19.31 16.09 5.49
CA ALA A 323 20.62 16.40 4.89
C ALA A 323 21.36 15.16 4.40
N GLY A 324 21.25 14.04 5.13
CA GLY A 324 21.94 12.78 4.83
C GLY A 324 21.10 11.77 4.03
N VAL A 325 20.00 12.18 3.38
CA VAL A 325 19.07 11.28 2.71
C VAL A 325 19.76 10.33 1.72
N GLU A 326 20.74 10.80 0.97
CA GLU A 326 21.50 10.00 0.01
C GLU A 326 22.21 8.82 0.68
N HIS A 327 22.83 9.07 1.83
CA HIS A 327 23.65 8.07 2.51
C HIS A 327 22.82 6.95 3.14
N TRP A 328 21.72 7.29 3.84
CA TRP A 328 20.93 6.26 4.51
C TRP A 328 19.96 5.53 3.54
N VAL A 329 19.54 6.17 2.45
CA VAL A 329 18.80 5.51 1.37
C VAL A 329 19.72 4.55 0.61
N GLU A 330 20.96 4.97 0.31
CA GLU A 330 21.94 4.12 -0.33
C GLU A 330 22.37 2.94 0.56
N PHE A 331 22.52 3.17 1.86
CA PHE A 331 22.75 2.10 2.83
C PHE A 331 21.62 1.08 2.84
N TYR A 332 20.36 1.56 2.84
CA TYR A 332 19.21 0.68 2.74
C TYR A 332 19.25 -0.15 1.44
N ARG A 333 19.49 0.50 0.31
CA ARG A 333 19.61 -0.16 -1.00
C ARG A 333 20.67 -1.27 -0.97
N TRP A 334 21.86 -0.95 -0.47
CA TRP A 334 22.97 -1.89 -0.40
C TRP A 334 22.65 -3.11 0.45
N VAL A 335 22.09 -2.94 1.64
CA VAL A 335 21.70 -4.08 2.49
C VAL A 335 20.60 -4.90 1.83
N LYS A 336 19.54 -4.23 1.34
CA LYS A 336 18.39 -4.90 0.74
C LYS A 336 18.77 -5.74 -0.49
N THR A 337 19.62 -5.25 -1.36
CA THR A 337 20.08 -6.00 -2.53
C THR A 337 20.96 -7.20 -2.17
N GLY A 338 21.62 -7.19 -1.03
CA GLY A 338 22.38 -8.32 -0.49
C GLY A 338 21.55 -9.40 0.19
N ILE A 339 20.25 -9.15 0.49
CA ILE A 339 19.39 -10.14 1.13
C ILE A 339 18.91 -11.17 0.10
N ALA A 340 19.05 -12.46 0.44
CA ALA A 340 18.60 -13.56 -0.41
C ALA A 340 17.07 -13.49 -0.68
N ARG A 341 16.67 -13.78 -1.92
CA ARG A 341 15.28 -13.75 -2.39
C ARG A 341 14.52 -15.03 -2.03
N THR A 342 14.35 -15.26 -0.74
CA THR A 342 13.68 -16.42 -0.15
C THR A 342 12.62 -15.98 0.86
N PRO A 343 11.68 -16.84 1.28
CA PRO A 343 10.75 -16.52 2.36
C PRO A 343 11.46 -16.13 3.66
N THR A 344 12.58 -16.78 4.01
CA THR A 344 13.40 -16.40 5.17
C THR A 344 14.06 -15.04 4.97
N GLY A 345 14.55 -14.75 3.75
CA GLY A 345 15.10 -13.44 3.40
C GLY A 345 14.04 -12.34 3.49
N PHE A 346 12.79 -12.61 3.17
CA PHE A 346 11.68 -11.67 3.38
C PHE A 346 11.52 -11.32 4.86
N THR A 347 11.51 -12.32 5.76
CA THR A 347 11.44 -12.07 7.20
C THR A 347 12.62 -11.23 7.68
N PHE A 348 13.85 -11.53 7.21
CA PHE A 348 15.03 -10.75 7.54
C PHE A 348 14.92 -9.30 7.04
N HIS A 349 14.40 -9.11 5.82
CA HIS A 349 14.14 -7.77 5.27
C HIS A 349 13.13 -6.98 6.13
N GLN A 350 12.07 -7.63 6.63
CA GLN A 350 11.09 -6.99 7.52
C GLN A 350 11.74 -6.51 8.83
N VAL A 351 12.60 -7.34 9.43
CA VAL A 351 13.35 -6.97 10.64
C VAL A 351 14.30 -5.79 10.34
N PHE A 352 15.02 -5.85 9.22
CA PHE A 352 15.91 -4.77 8.81
C PHE A 352 15.14 -3.45 8.57
N ALA A 353 14.01 -3.51 7.87
CA ALA A 353 13.11 -2.36 7.67
C ALA A 353 12.62 -1.79 9.02
N GLY A 354 12.33 -2.66 9.99
CA GLY A 354 11.98 -2.27 11.36
C GLY A 354 13.10 -1.53 12.08
N VAL A 355 14.32 -2.02 11.99
CA VAL A 355 15.50 -1.33 12.57
C VAL A 355 15.73 0.02 11.90
N MET A 356 15.67 0.09 10.57
CA MET A 356 15.79 1.34 9.82
C MET A 356 14.69 2.33 10.21
N SER A 357 13.43 1.87 10.28
CA SER A 357 12.30 2.70 10.69
C SER A 357 12.46 3.19 12.14
N LEU A 358 12.98 2.36 13.03
CA LEU A 358 13.25 2.75 14.41
C LEU A 358 14.34 3.83 14.51
N VAL A 359 15.37 3.77 13.66
CA VAL A 359 16.42 4.80 13.61
C VAL A 359 15.87 6.10 12.99
N VAL A 360 15.17 6.00 11.86
CA VAL A 360 14.66 7.18 11.14
C VAL A 360 13.53 7.87 11.90
N LEU A 361 12.53 7.11 12.35
CA LEU A 361 11.31 7.64 12.98
C LEU A 361 11.28 7.43 14.49
N GLY A 362 11.70 6.27 14.98
CA GLY A 362 11.59 5.93 16.39
C GLY A 362 12.46 6.80 17.30
N VAL A 363 13.66 7.23 16.85
CA VAL A 363 14.53 8.14 17.62
C VAL A 363 13.86 9.49 17.87
N PRO A 364 13.44 10.27 16.85
CA PRO A 364 12.79 11.56 17.10
C PRO A 364 11.41 11.38 17.76
N ALA A 365 10.66 10.32 17.48
CA ALA A 365 9.42 10.00 18.17
C ALA A 365 9.66 9.73 19.67
N GLY A 366 10.77 9.07 20.02
CA GLY A 366 11.15 8.82 21.41
C GLY A 366 11.53 10.11 22.15
N LEU A 367 12.27 11.00 21.50
CA LEU A 367 12.65 12.30 22.06
C LEU A 367 11.40 13.16 22.33
N LEU A 368 10.49 13.24 21.37
CA LEU A 368 9.22 13.97 21.52
C LEU A 368 8.28 13.27 22.51
N GLY A 369 8.16 11.95 22.44
CA GLY A 369 7.33 11.13 23.32
C GLY A 369 7.78 11.13 24.78
N ALA A 370 9.03 11.48 25.08
CA ALA A 370 9.54 11.65 26.43
C ALA A 370 9.01 12.92 27.12
N VAL A 371 8.62 13.95 26.36
CA VAL A 371 8.21 15.26 26.90
C VAL A 371 6.94 15.14 27.73
N LEU A 372 5.89 14.50 27.22
CA LEU A 372 4.63 14.34 27.96
C LEU A 372 4.80 13.61 29.31
N PRO A 373 5.46 12.42 29.39
CA PRO A 373 5.77 11.77 30.65
C PRO A 373 6.61 12.61 31.60
N LEU A 374 7.54 13.43 31.08
CA LEU A 374 8.34 14.36 31.87
C LEU A 374 7.45 15.38 32.57
N TRP A 375 6.49 15.97 31.85
CA TRP A 375 5.55 16.94 32.44
C TRP A 375 4.53 16.29 33.37
N ILE A 376 4.08 15.04 33.10
CA ILE A 376 3.21 14.29 34.03
C ILE A 376 3.95 14.00 35.34
N ARG A 377 5.24 13.62 35.27
CA ARG A 377 6.05 13.33 36.45
C ARG A 377 6.18 14.52 37.38
N GLU A 378 6.20 15.73 36.86
CA GLU A 378 6.39 16.98 37.60
C GLU A 378 5.06 17.61 38.13
N LEU A 379 3.93 16.93 37.92
CA LEU A 379 2.67 17.35 38.55
C LEU A 379 2.77 17.24 40.08
N PRO A 380 2.07 18.13 40.85
CA PRO A 380 2.10 18.12 42.31
C PRO A 380 1.80 16.75 42.92
N ARG A 381 2.70 16.26 43.77
CA ARG A 381 2.67 14.86 44.28
C ARG A 381 1.55 14.55 45.25
N ASN A 382 0.99 15.57 45.93
CA ASN A 382 -0.05 15.39 46.96
C ASN A 382 -1.32 16.20 46.67
N GLY A 383 -1.53 16.55 45.39
CA GLY A 383 -2.74 17.30 45.01
C GLY A 383 -3.93 16.37 44.83
N PRO A 384 -5.14 16.76 45.28
CA PRO A 384 -6.36 15.97 45.09
C PRO A 384 -6.79 15.86 43.62
N GLU A 385 -6.10 16.52 42.69
CA GLU A 385 -6.49 16.71 41.29
C GLU A 385 -5.47 16.10 40.28
N LEU A 386 -4.74 15.03 40.62
CA LEU A 386 -3.74 14.44 39.74
C LEU A 386 -4.39 13.89 38.44
N GLY A 387 -5.53 13.25 38.55
CA GLY A 387 -6.26 12.70 37.39
C GLY A 387 -6.68 13.80 36.42
N ARG A 388 -7.11 14.95 36.94
CA ARG A 388 -7.45 16.14 36.15
C ARG A 388 -6.19 16.72 35.46
N GLY A 389 -5.07 16.81 36.17
CA GLY A 389 -3.81 17.32 35.64
C GLY A 389 -3.29 16.44 34.48
N VAL A 390 -3.25 15.13 34.67
CA VAL A 390 -2.88 14.15 33.62
C VAL A 390 -3.85 14.24 32.43
N GLY A 391 -5.15 14.23 32.69
CA GLY A 391 -6.17 14.32 31.64
C GLY A 391 -6.05 15.61 30.83
N ARG A 392 -5.69 16.74 31.48
CA ARG A 392 -5.49 18.03 30.80
C ARG A 392 -4.27 18.04 29.89
N LEU A 393 -3.13 17.54 30.37
CA LEU A 393 -1.91 17.41 29.54
C LEU A 393 -2.16 16.50 28.33
N LEU A 394 -2.78 15.32 28.54
CA LEU A 394 -3.15 14.40 27.47
C LEU A 394 -4.12 15.02 26.46
N THR A 395 -5.13 15.77 26.94
CA THR A 395 -6.07 16.48 26.05
C THR A 395 -5.35 17.44 25.13
N TRP A 396 -4.43 18.27 25.63
CA TRP A 396 -3.70 19.22 24.81
C TRP A 396 -2.69 18.55 23.89
N ASN A 397 -2.04 17.50 24.35
CA ASN A 397 -1.17 16.69 23.49
C ASN A 397 -1.96 16.09 22.31
N THR A 398 -3.14 15.54 22.58
CA THR A 398 -3.97 14.90 21.53
C THR A 398 -4.61 15.94 20.60
N ILE A 399 -5.02 17.12 21.12
CA ILE A 399 -5.46 18.25 20.27
C ILE A 399 -4.32 18.66 19.32
N GLY A 400 -3.11 18.80 19.87
CA GLY A 400 -1.92 19.04 19.06
C GLY A 400 -1.71 17.96 18.01
N ALA A 401 -1.81 16.68 18.39
CA ALA A 401 -1.67 15.54 17.48
C ALA A 401 -2.66 15.62 16.30
N VAL A 402 -3.95 15.85 16.56
CA VAL A 402 -4.97 16.06 15.51
C VAL A 402 -4.60 17.23 14.60
N ALA A 403 -4.25 18.38 15.19
CA ALA A 403 -3.85 19.55 14.42
C ALA A 403 -2.62 19.27 13.56
N GLY A 404 -1.61 18.57 14.11
CA GLY A 404 -0.38 18.18 13.41
C GLY A 404 -0.64 17.22 12.24
N THR A 405 -1.48 16.21 12.43
CA THR A 405 -1.88 15.28 11.36
C THR A 405 -2.55 16.03 10.21
N LEU A 406 -3.55 16.86 10.52
CA LEU A 406 -4.29 17.65 9.51
C LEU A 406 -3.37 18.64 8.80
N PHE A 407 -2.53 19.35 9.55
CA PHE A 407 -1.64 20.36 9.00
C PHE A 407 -0.54 19.73 8.13
N ALA A 408 0.07 18.63 8.57
CA ALA A 408 1.08 17.92 7.80
C ALA A 408 0.50 17.34 6.50
N GLY A 409 -0.65 16.64 6.59
CA GLY A 409 -1.25 15.96 5.43
C GLY A 409 -1.89 16.93 4.42
N PHE A 410 -2.65 17.94 4.87
CA PHE A 410 -3.44 18.81 3.98
C PHE A 410 -2.79 20.16 3.66
N ALA A 411 -1.81 20.60 4.42
CA ALA A 411 -1.17 21.89 4.18
C ALA A 411 0.33 21.77 3.89
N LEU A 412 1.14 21.21 4.79
CA LEU A 412 2.59 21.21 4.64
C LEU A 412 3.03 20.38 3.43
N MET A 413 2.53 19.16 3.32
CA MET A 413 2.95 18.24 2.26
C MET A 413 2.53 18.73 0.87
N PRO A 414 1.28 19.13 0.59
CA PRO A 414 0.91 19.66 -0.71
C PRO A 414 1.61 20.98 -1.09
N LEU A 415 1.91 21.85 -0.11
CA LEU A 415 2.52 23.17 -0.38
C LEU A 415 4.04 23.12 -0.51
N LEU A 416 4.71 22.25 0.27
CA LEU A 416 6.16 22.26 0.44
C LEU A 416 6.83 20.92 0.06
N GLY A 417 6.03 19.91 -0.27
CA GLY A 417 6.50 18.54 -0.44
C GLY A 417 6.94 17.88 0.87
N LEU A 418 7.30 16.61 0.81
CA LEU A 418 7.78 15.85 1.98
C LEU A 418 9.00 16.52 2.65
N ARG A 419 9.97 16.92 1.83
CA ARG A 419 11.22 17.54 2.32
C ARG A 419 10.97 18.84 3.07
N GLY A 420 10.22 19.76 2.46
CA GLY A 420 9.89 21.05 3.06
C GLY A 420 9.07 20.90 4.34
N ALA A 421 8.14 19.94 4.36
CA ALA A 421 7.34 19.63 5.53
C ALA A 421 8.18 19.16 6.73
N PHE A 422 9.16 18.25 6.53
CA PHE A 422 10.10 17.87 7.59
C PHE A 422 10.89 19.06 8.14
N LEU A 423 11.38 19.93 7.25
CA LEU A 423 12.17 21.10 7.66
C LEU A 423 11.34 22.08 8.50
N ILE A 424 10.07 22.32 8.11
CA ILE A 424 9.16 23.18 8.87
C ILE A 424 8.87 22.61 10.26
N LEU A 425 8.64 21.29 10.38
CA LEU A 425 8.46 20.67 11.69
C LEU A 425 9.69 20.85 12.58
N ALA A 426 10.88 20.63 12.02
CA ALA A 426 12.14 20.80 12.75
C ALA A 426 12.40 22.25 13.16
N LEU A 427 12.13 23.24 12.29
CA LEU A 427 12.21 24.66 12.59
C LEU A 427 11.20 25.09 13.66
N GLY A 428 9.99 24.52 13.66
CA GLY A 428 8.99 24.73 14.72
C GLY A 428 9.49 24.30 16.09
N LEU A 429 10.23 23.18 16.18
CA LEU A 429 10.88 22.76 17.43
C LEU A 429 12.01 23.73 17.85
N CYS A 430 12.83 24.20 16.91
CA CYS A 430 13.85 25.22 17.20
C CYS A 430 13.22 26.52 17.71
N ALA A 431 12.14 26.99 17.10
CA ALA A 431 11.39 28.16 17.55
C ALA A 431 10.85 27.99 18.98
N ALA A 432 10.32 26.81 19.33
CA ALA A 432 9.87 26.51 20.68
C ALA A 432 11.01 26.58 21.71
N VAL A 433 12.18 26.01 21.37
CA VAL A 433 13.37 26.08 22.25
C VAL A 433 13.87 27.52 22.39
N TRP A 434 13.84 28.30 21.31
CA TRP A 434 14.17 29.73 21.35
C TRP A 434 13.24 30.50 22.33
N LEU A 435 11.93 30.30 22.25
CA LEU A 435 10.94 30.90 23.13
C LEU A 435 11.11 30.46 24.60
N LEU A 436 11.45 29.17 24.82
CA LEU A 436 11.82 28.67 26.14
C LEU A 436 13.06 29.40 26.69
N GLY A 437 14.07 29.58 25.85
CA GLY A 437 15.30 30.33 26.20
C GLY A 437 14.98 31.78 26.60
N GLN A 438 14.09 32.46 25.89
CA GLN A 438 13.62 33.82 26.25
C GLN A 438 12.86 33.82 27.59
N ARG A 439 11.92 32.90 27.76
CA ARG A 439 11.06 32.85 28.95
C ARG A 439 11.83 32.59 30.24
N PHE A 440 12.90 31.81 30.19
CA PHE A 440 13.73 31.44 31.35
C PHE A 440 15.07 32.17 31.39
N ALA A 441 15.27 33.18 30.55
CA ALA A 441 16.50 33.96 30.42
C ALA A 441 17.78 33.09 30.23
N ARG A 442 17.68 32.03 29.43
CA ARG A 442 18.77 31.11 29.12
C ARG A 442 19.28 31.32 27.69
N SER A 443 20.23 32.23 27.50
CA SER A 443 20.80 32.58 26.18
C SER A 443 21.41 31.37 25.47
N GLN A 444 21.95 30.38 26.19
CA GLN A 444 22.47 29.12 25.61
C GLN A 444 21.44 28.33 24.82
N PHE A 445 20.16 28.34 25.22
CA PHE A 445 19.08 27.69 24.46
C PHE A 445 18.77 28.45 23.18
N GLN A 446 18.79 29.77 23.22
CA GLN A 446 18.59 30.62 22.04
C GLN A 446 19.72 30.41 21.04
N PHE A 447 20.98 30.42 21.51
CA PHE A 447 22.12 30.17 20.64
C PHE A 447 22.08 28.77 20.02
N ALA A 448 21.81 27.72 20.80
CA ALA A 448 21.73 26.35 20.29
C ALA A 448 20.57 26.18 19.30
N ALA A 449 19.39 26.75 19.58
CA ALA A 449 18.24 26.74 18.68
C ALA A 449 18.53 27.48 17.38
N GLY A 450 19.23 28.62 17.47
CA GLY A 450 19.67 29.37 16.29
C GLY A 450 20.66 28.59 15.44
N ALA A 451 21.68 27.97 16.05
CA ALA A 451 22.69 27.18 15.35
C ALA A 451 22.07 25.95 14.62
N VAL A 452 21.20 25.21 15.31
CA VAL A 452 20.47 24.07 14.70
C VAL A 452 19.55 24.57 13.61
N GLY A 453 18.81 25.67 13.83
CA GLY A 453 17.91 26.26 12.83
C GLY A 453 18.63 26.68 11.56
N VAL A 454 19.82 27.31 11.69
CA VAL A 454 20.68 27.65 10.53
C VAL A 454 21.13 26.38 9.81
N GLY A 455 21.57 25.34 10.54
CA GLY A 455 21.91 24.05 9.94
C GLY A 455 20.77 23.42 9.14
N ILE A 456 19.52 23.49 9.67
CA ILE A 456 18.32 23.02 8.99
C ILE A 456 18.02 23.84 7.72
N LEU A 457 18.18 25.15 7.79
CA LEU A 457 17.99 26.03 6.62
C LEU A 457 19.02 25.76 5.53
N LEU A 458 20.28 25.54 5.91
CA LEU A 458 21.33 25.14 4.98
C LEU A 458 21.02 23.78 4.34
N ALA A 459 20.64 22.79 5.13
CA ALA A 459 20.18 21.49 4.61
C ALA A 459 18.99 21.67 3.64
N GLY A 460 18.11 22.63 3.90
CA GLY A 460 16.99 22.99 3.04
C GLY A 460 17.42 23.66 1.72
N ALA A 461 18.47 24.43 1.73
CA ALA A 461 18.98 25.11 0.52
C ALA A 461 19.73 24.16 -0.44
N LEU A 462 20.25 23.03 0.07
CA LEU A 462 21.07 22.09 -0.67
C LEU A 462 20.28 20.80 -0.99
N GLY A 463 20.61 20.11 -2.10
CA GLY A 463 20.19 18.74 -2.38
C GLY A 463 18.72 18.57 -2.80
N GLY A 464 18.01 19.59 -3.29
CA GLY A 464 16.60 19.48 -3.71
C GLY A 464 16.36 18.56 -4.91
N GLU A 465 17.25 18.57 -5.90
CA GLU A 465 17.17 17.67 -7.06
C GLU A 465 17.51 16.24 -6.69
N HIS A 466 18.54 16.03 -5.87
CA HIS A 466 18.92 14.73 -5.36
C HIS A 466 17.76 14.06 -4.62
N TRP A 467 17.05 14.82 -3.78
CA TRP A 467 15.84 14.34 -3.09
C TRP A 467 14.79 13.77 -4.07
N ARG A 468 14.43 14.53 -5.12
CA ARG A 468 13.42 14.10 -6.09
C ARG A 468 13.85 12.84 -6.83
N HIS A 469 15.10 12.78 -7.29
CA HIS A 469 15.65 11.62 -7.99
C HIS A 469 15.71 10.37 -7.10
N LEU A 470 15.98 10.52 -5.79
CA LEU A 470 15.95 9.40 -4.85
C LEU A 470 14.53 8.94 -4.55
N MET A 471 13.62 9.86 -4.24
CA MET A 471 12.26 9.51 -3.84
C MET A 471 11.44 8.93 -4.99
N SER A 472 11.71 9.33 -6.24
CA SER A 472 11.07 8.73 -7.41
C SER A 472 11.75 7.44 -7.90
N SER A 473 12.90 7.06 -7.34
CA SER A 473 13.74 5.97 -7.87
C SER A 473 13.14 4.57 -7.78
N GLY A 474 12.25 4.32 -6.81
CA GLY A 474 11.72 2.99 -6.57
C GLY A 474 12.76 2.01 -6.01
N VAL A 475 13.60 2.46 -5.09
CA VAL A 475 14.69 1.67 -4.46
C VAL A 475 14.21 0.30 -3.97
N PHE A 476 12.97 0.20 -3.49
CA PHE A 476 12.38 -1.06 -3.04
C PHE A 476 12.23 -2.12 -4.16
N ARG A 477 12.24 -1.72 -5.43
CA ARG A 477 12.16 -2.64 -6.58
C ARG A 477 13.52 -3.12 -7.08
N LEU A 478 14.61 -2.40 -6.77
CA LEU A 478 15.94 -2.75 -7.24
C LEU A 478 16.34 -4.14 -6.74
N ARG A 479 16.77 -4.99 -7.66
CA ARG A 479 17.12 -6.39 -7.39
C ARG A 479 18.60 -6.69 -7.61
N GLU A 480 19.30 -5.86 -8.39
CA GLU A 480 20.68 -6.09 -8.80
C GLU A 480 21.66 -5.32 -7.92
N THR A 481 22.73 -6.00 -7.52
CA THR A 481 23.87 -5.39 -6.83
C THR A 481 24.77 -4.61 -7.78
N GLU A 482 24.65 -4.89 -9.09
CA GLU A 482 25.53 -4.34 -10.13
C GLU A 482 25.22 -2.90 -10.53
N LEU A 483 24.08 -2.36 -10.18
CA LEU A 483 23.84 -0.92 -10.20
C LEU A 483 24.68 -0.30 -9.07
N GLY A 484 25.95 -0.07 -9.37
CA GLY A 484 27.01 0.26 -8.44
C GLY A 484 26.75 1.44 -7.49
N ARG A 485 27.74 1.88 -6.76
CA ARG A 485 27.71 3.02 -5.84
C ARG A 485 27.19 4.31 -6.48
N ASP A 486 27.15 4.36 -7.81
CA ASP A 486 26.83 5.54 -8.62
C ASP A 486 25.37 5.57 -9.12
N TYR A 487 24.46 4.78 -8.51
CA TYR A 487 23.05 4.71 -8.95
C TYR A 487 22.35 6.09 -8.99
N LEU A 488 22.55 6.90 -7.94
CA LEU A 488 21.99 8.25 -7.90
C LEU A 488 22.65 9.15 -8.95
N GLU A 489 23.97 9.11 -9.09
CA GLU A 489 24.67 9.85 -10.15
C GLU A 489 24.20 9.47 -11.56
N HIS A 490 24.01 8.17 -11.78
CA HIS A 490 23.49 7.68 -13.04
C HIS A 490 22.09 8.27 -13.31
N ARG A 491 21.19 8.25 -12.31
CA ARG A 491 19.87 8.87 -12.44
C ARG A 491 19.94 10.37 -12.67
N LEU A 492 20.80 11.10 -11.93
CA LEU A 492 20.98 12.54 -12.10
C LEU A 492 21.46 12.91 -13.50
N ARG A 493 22.28 12.05 -14.14
CA ARG A 493 22.82 12.29 -15.49
C ARG A 493 21.85 11.92 -16.62
N HIS A 494 21.04 10.88 -16.42
CA HIS A 494 20.27 10.24 -17.52
C HIS A 494 18.76 10.34 -17.39
N VAL A 495 18.22 10.63 -16.19
CA VAL A 495 16.78 10.74 -15.97
C VAL A 495 16.38 12.20 -15.84
N LYS A 496 15.47 12.66 -16.69
CA LYS A 496 14.86 13.99 -16.60
C LYS A 496 13.50 13.87 -15.92
N ILE A 497 13.30 14.56 -14.80
CA ILE A 497 12.03 14.63 -14.11
C ILE A 497 11.24 15.82 -14.66
N HIS A 498 10.15 15.56 -15.37
CA HIS A 498 9.26 16.58 -15.94
C HIS A 498 8.19 17.06 -14.95
N PHE A 499 7.80 16.15 -14.04
CA PHE A 499 6.80 16.43 -13.03
C PHE A 499 7.16 15.64 -11.76
N TYR A 500 7.05 16.30 -10.63
CA TYR A 500 7.19 15.66 -9.31
C TYR A 500 6.29 16.37 -8.29
N GLU A 501 5.43 15.63 -7.64
CA GLU A 501 4.54 16.16 -6.61
C GLU A 501 4.35 15.15 -5.49
N ASP A 502 4.62 15.60 -4.26
CA ASP A 502 4.29 14.86 -3.06
C ASP A 502 2.88 15.26 -2.60
N ALA A 503 1.95 14.34 -2.69
CA ALA A 503 0.61 14.53 -2.16
C ALA A 503 0.34 13.61 -0.98
N ALA A 504 -0.76 13.85 -0.33
CA ALA A 504 -1.18 13.03 0.80
C ALA A 504 -1.35 11.55 0.40
N ASP A 505 -1.83 11.27 -0.82
CA ASP A 505 -2.09 9.91 -1.33
C ASP A 505 -0.83 9.22 -1.84
N ALA A 506 -0.07 9.92 -2.69
CA ALA A 506 1.10 9.38 -3.36
C ALA A 506 2.13 10.47 -3.70
N SER A 507 3.40 10.06 -3.86
CA SER A 507 4.40 10.84 -4.58
C SER A 507 4.36 10.44 -6.04
N VAL A 508 4.04 11.37 -6.92
CA VAL A 508 3.86 11.13 -8.35
C VAL A 508 4.96 11.83 -9.12
N ALA A 509 5.60 11.11 -10.03
CA ALA A 509 6.60 11.66 -10.93
C ALA A 509 6.32 11.27 -12.38
N VAL A 510 6.65 12.16 -13.31
CA VAL A 510 6.78 11.84 -14.74
C VAL A 510 8.25 12.00 -15.11
N GLU A 511 8.86 10.91 -15.48
CA GLU A 511 10.28 10.82 -15.83
C GLU A 511 10.44 10.54 -17.32
N GLN A 512 11.55 11.00 -17.88
CA GLN A 512 11.98 10.69 -19.24
C GLN A 512 13.45 10.30 -19.22
N GLY A 513 13.80 9.32 -20.03
CA GLY A 513 15.16 8.79 -20.08
C GLY A 513 15.35 7.57 -19.25
N ASP A 514 16.45 6.96 -19.44
CA ASP A 514 17.09 5.92 -18.70
C ASP A 514 16.59 4.49 -18.81
N GLY A 515 16.61 4.05 -20.00
CA GLY A 515 16.84 2.64 -20.29
C GLY A 515 17.78 2.57 -21.49
N VAL A 516 18.63 1.62 -21.57
CA VAL A 516 19.42 1.39 -22.78
C VAL A 516 18.45 1.27 -23.96
N GLY A 517 18.45 2.27 -24.85
CA GLY A 517 17.55 2.35 -26.00
C GLY A 517 16.18 3.00 -25.78
N MET A 518 15.90 3.65 -24.63
CA MET A 518 14.59 4.26 -24.31
C MET A 518 14.68 5.74 -23.91
N SER A 519 15.59 6.48 -24.48
CA SER A 519 15.85 7.89 -24.12
C SER A 519 14.64 8.84 -24.28
N ASP A 520 13.62 8.45 -25.02
CA ASP A 520 12.42 9.24 -25.28
C ASP A 520 11.12 8.67 -24.65
N GLN A 521 11.25 7.60 -23.83
CA GLN A 521 10.11 7.04 -23.11
C GLN A 521 9.72 7.90 -21.90
N PHE A 522 8.44 8.24 -21.82
CA PHE A 522 7.84 8.79 -20.61
C PHE A 522 7.39 7.67 -19.68
N VAL A 523 7.68 7.84 -18.39
CA VAL A 523 7.32 6.89 -17.34
C VAL A 523 6.56 7.64 -16.25
N LEU A 524 5.33 7.22 -15.99
CA LEU A 524 4.58 7.64 -14.81
C LEU A 524 5.02 6.76 -13.64
N ARG A 525 5.46 7.40 -12.57
CA ARG A 525 5.80 6.71 -11.31
C ARG A 525 4.89 7.14 -10.19
N ILE A 526 4.33 6.17 -9.49
CA ILE A 526 3.53 6.38 -8.29
C ILE A 526 4.27 5.70 -7.14
N ASN A 527 4.62 6.47 -6.10
CA ASN A 527 5.46 6.02 -4.99
C ASN A 527 6.77 5.35 -5.45
N GLY A 528 7.40 5.90 -6.51
CA GLY A 528 8.64 5.37 -7.08
C GLY A 528 8.48 4.12 -7.97
N LYS A 529 7.30 3.53 -8.06
CA LYS A 529 7.00 2.41 -8.95
C LYS A 529 6.58 2.93 -10.33
N PRO A 530 7.09 2.38 -11.45
CA PRO A 530 6.51 2.59 -12.77
C PRO A 530 5.09 2.01 -12.81
N ASP A 531 4.09 2.84 -13.08
CA ASP A 531 2.68 2.43 -13.21
C ASP A 531 2.20 2.45 -14.66
N ALA A 532 2.74 3.35 -15.48
CA ALA A 532 2.47 3.39 -16.91
C ALA A 532 3.65 3.98 -17.67
N THR A 533 3.85 3.54 -18.91
CA THR A 533 4.88 4.04 -19.80
C THR A 533 4.31 4.39 -21.17
N SER A 534 4.99 5.26 -21.92
CA SER A 534 4.58 5.63 -23.28
C SER A 534 5.03 4.62 -24.35
N ARG A 535 5.66 3.49 -23.97
CA ARG A 535 6.11 2.42 -24.87
C ARG A 535 5.90 1.01 -24.29
N GLY A 536 6.50 0.72 -23.14
CA GLY A 536 6.56 -0.65 -22.58
C GLY A 536 5.18 -1.27 -22.30
N ASP A 537 4.24 -0.47 -21.76
CA ASP A 537 2.93 -0.94 -21.32
C ASP A 537 1.80 -0.64 -22.31
N MET A 538 2.12 -0.09 -23.49
CA MET A 538 1.11 0.32 -24.47
C MET A 538 0.22 -0.83 -24.92
N ALA A 539 0.77 -2.04 -25.02
CA ALA A 539 -0.01 -3.21 -25.39
C ALA A 539 -1.11 -3.52 -24.35
N THR A 540 -0.79 -3.46 -23.08
CA THR A 540 -1.76 -3.65 -21.99
C THR A 540 -2.82 -2.55 -22.00
N GLN A 541 -2.42 -1.28 -22.06
CA GLN A 541 -3.33 -0.14 -22.02
C GLN A 541 -4.29 -0.13 -23.22
N TYR A 542 -3.80 -0.37 -24.42
CA TYR A 542 -4.66 -0.43 -25.61
C TYR A 542 -5.56 -1.65 -25.63
N LEU A 543 -5.07 -2.82 -25.24
CA LEU A 543 -5.89 -4.04 -25.24
C LEU A 543 -6.96 -4.01 -24.14
N LEU A 544 -6.70 -3.39 -22.98
CA LEU A 544 -7.73 -3.17 -21.97
C LEU A 544 -8.92 -2.35 -22.50
N ALA A 545 -8.65 -1.39 -23.39
CA ALA A 545 -9.70 -0.62 -24.03
C ALA A 545 -10.37 -1.38 -25.19
N HIS A 546 -9.56 -1.96 -26.09
CA HIS A 546 -10.08 -2.48 -27.36
C HIS A 546 -10.71 -3.87 -27.24
N LEU A 547 -10.20 -4.77 -26.38
CA LEU A 547 -10.74 -6.14 -26.23
C LEU A 547 -12.22 -6.14 -25.81
N PRO A 548 -12.65 -5.43 -24.76
CA PRO A 548 -14.08 -5.39 -24.43
C PRO A 548 -14.93 -4.74 -25.52
N MET A 549 -14.38 -3.75 -26.26
CA MET A 549 -15.05 -3.13 -27.40
C MET A 549 -15.11 -4.02 -28.64
N LEU A 550 -14.17 -4.93 -28.83
CA LEU A 550 -14.23 -5.98 -29.83
C LEU A 550 -15.25 -7.05 -29.45
N ALA A 551 -15.32 -7.40 -28.18
CA ALA A 551 -16.28 -8.36 -27.66
C ALA A 551 -17.72 -7.82 -27.65
N ARG A 552 -17.89 -6.49 -27.44
CA ARG A 552 -19.20 -5.82 -27.38
C ARG A 552 -19.16 -4.44 -28.04
N PRO A 553 -19.16 -4.36 -29.37
CA PRO A 553 -18.91 -3.12 -30.13
C PRO A 553 -20.03 -2.09 -30.08
N GLU A 554 -21.24 -2.45 -29.60
CA GLU A 554 -22.40 -1.57 -29.40
C GLU A 554 -22.34 -0.78 -28.07
N SER A 555 -21.35 -1.04 -27.22
CA SER A 555 -21.20 -0.41 -25.89
C SER A 555 -21.13 1.11 -26.00
N LYS A 556 -21.85 1.79 -25.09
CA LYS A 556 -21.97 3.26 -25.06
C LYS A 556 -21.46 3.88 -23.77
N ASP A 557 -21.79 3.27 -22.63
CA ASP A 557 -21.46 3.76 -21.30
C ASP A 557 -20.39 2.88 -20.70
N ILE A 558 -19.21 3.44 -20.45
CA ILE A 558 -18.04 2.71 -19.97
C ILE A 558 -17.56 3.32 -18.67
N PHE A 559 -17.18 2.48 -17.73
CA PHE A 559 -16.51 2.88 -16.49
C PHE A 559 -15.07 2.39 -16.49
N VAL A 560 -14.12 3.24 -16.07
CA VAL A 560 -12.71 2.90 -15.92
C VAL A 560 -12.27 3.22 -14.50
N LEU A 561 -11.80 2.21 -13.78
CA LEU A 561 -11.11 2.35 -12.51
C LEU A 561 -9.62 2.54 -12.79
N GLY A 562 -9.07 3.67 -12.31
CA GLY A 562 -7.70 4.07 -12.53
C GLY A 562 -7.54 4.92 -13.81
N PHE A 563 -6.89 6.06 -13.67
CA PHE A 563 -6.55 6.93 -14.82
C PHE A 563 -5.16 6.62 -15.37
N GLY A 564 -4.17 6.42 -14.48
CA GLY A 564 -2.79 6.18 -14.85
C GLY A 564 -2.25 7.23 -15.83
N SER A 565 -1.82 6.80 -17.02
CA SER A 565 -1.44 7.70 -18.14
C SER A 565 -2.63 8.29 -18.88
N GLY A 566 -3.84 7.75 -18.67
CA GLY A 566 -5.05 8.05 -19.40
C GLY A 566 -5.15 7.40 -20.79
N VAL A 567 -4.20 6.53 -21.17
CA VAL A 567 -4.16 5.91 -22.51
C VAL A 567 -5.34 4.96 -22.70
N THR A 568 -5.68 4.11 -21.72
CA THR A 568 -6.84 3.21 -21.77
C THR A 568 -8.13 3.99 -21.99
N ALA A 569 -8.37 5.03 -21.19
CA ALA A 569 -9.54 5.89 -21.36
C ALA A 569 -9.52 6.67 -22.70
N GLY A 570 -8.33 7.13 -23.13
CA GLY A 570 -8.16 7.79 -24.42
C GLY A 570 -8.41 6.89 -25.63
N ALA A 571 -8.03 5.60 -25.55
CA ALA A 571 -8.28 4.62 -26.60
C ALA A 571 -9.77 4.34 -26.78
N LEU A 572 -10.55 4.35 -25.69
CA LEU A 572 -12.01 4.22 -25.74
C LEU A 572 -12.68 5.34 -26.54
N LEU A 573 -12.12 6.55 -26.55
CA LEU A 573 -12.62 7.67 -27.34
C LEU A 573 -12.56 7.43 -28.86
N GLY A 574 -11.77 6.46 -29.30
CA GLY A 574 -11.72 6.00 -30.69
C GLY A 574 -12.91 5.13 -31.12
N HIS A 575 -13.78 4.77 -30.18
CA HIS A 575 -14.99 4.00 -30.42
C HIS A 575 -16.26 4.90 -30.36
N PRO A 576 -17.39 4.48 -30.93
CA PRO A 576 -18.63 5.28 -30.96
C PRO A 576 -19.37 5.22 -29.62
N ILE A 577 -18.68 5.59 -28.54
CA ILE A 577 -19.21 5.62 -27.18
C ILE A 577 -20.02 6.89 -26.91
N GLN A 578 -20.84 6.91 -25.88
CA GLN A 578 -21.56 8.10 -25.41
C GLN A 578 -20.84 8.74 -24.23
N ARG A 579 -20.28 7.91 -23.34
CA ARG A 579 -19.59 8.38 -22.13
C ARG A 579 -18.55 7.37 -21.68
N VAL A 580 -17.41 7.87 -21.25
CA VAL A 580 -16.46 7.15 -20.38
C VAL A 580 -16.35 7.87 -19.04
N THR A 581 -16.68 7.18 -17.94
CA THR A 581 -16.49 7.68 -16.58
C THR A 581 -15.22 7.08 -16.04
N VAL A 582 -14.28 7.92 -15.63
CA VAL A 582 -12.98 7.49 -15.07
C VAL A 582 -12.89 7.92 -13.62
N ALA A 583 -12.67 6.98 -12.73
CA ALA A 583 -12.42 7.25 -11.32
C ALA A 583 -10.92 7.16 -11.01
N GLU A 584 -10.35 8.23 -10.46
CA GLU A 584 -8.97 8.29 -10.00
C GLU A 584 -8.93 8.96 -8.63
N ASN A 585 -8.35 8.28 -7.64
CA ASN A 585 -8.31 8.78 -6.27
C ASN A 585 -7.12 9.70 -5.97
N CYS A 586 -6.11 9.74 -6.87
CA CYS A 586 -4.89 10.53 -6.71
C CYS A 586 -4.86 11.71 -7.70
N GLU A 587 -5.21 12.90 -7.23
CA GLU A 587 -5.27 14.10 -8.06
C GLU A 587 -3.95 14.43 -8.81
N PRO A 588 -2.74 14.26 -8.23
CA PRO A 588 -1.49 14.41 -8.98
C PRO A 588 -1.35 13.50 -10.20
N VAL A 589 -1.96 12.31 -10.21
CA VAL A 589 -1.97 11.41 -11.38
C VAL A 589 -2.75 12.07 -12.52
N LEU A 590 -3.89 12.69 -12.23
CA LEU A 590 -4.64 13.45 -13.22
C LEU A 590 -3.80 14.61 -13.78
N ARG A 591 -3.08 15.36 -12.91
CA ARG A 591 -2.19 16.43 -13.38
C ARG A 591 -1.02 15.92 -14.23
N ALA A 592 -0.50 14.73 -13.91
CA ALA A 592 0.55 14.06 -14.66
C ALA A 592 0.08 13.58 -16.05
N GLY A 593 -1.19 13.28 -16.20
CA GLY A 593 -1.80 12.78 -17.45
C GLY A 593 -1.60 13.72 -18.67
N LYS A 594 -1.39 15.02 -18.46
CA LYS A 594 -1.07 15.97 -19.52
C LYS A 594 0.21 15.65 -20.30
N PHE A 595 1.18 15.01 -19.65
CA PHE A 595 2.44 14.61 -20.29
C PHE A 595 2.26 13.44 -21.25
N PHE A 596 1.15 12.70 -21.13
CA PHE A 596 0.77 11.60 -21.99
C PHE A 596 -0.25 11.99 -23.06
N ALA A 597 -0.55 13.27 -23.21
CA ALA A 597 -1.53 13.78 -24.20
C ALA A 597 -1.35 13.25 -25.63
N PRO A 598 -0.12 13.04 -26.16
CA PRO A 598 0.07 12.45 -27.48
C PRO A 598 -0.53 11.05 -27.64
N TRP A 599 -0.63 10.27 -26.55
CA TRP A 599 -1.12 8.90 -26.56
C TRP A 599 -2.53 8.75 -25.99
N ASN A 600 -2.95 9.61 -25.05
CA ASN A 600 -4.24 9.54 -24.37
C ASN A 600 -5.33 10.43 -25.02
N ARG A 601 -5.08 10.98 -26.20
CA ARG A 601 -6.05 11.81 -26.98
C ARG A 601 -6.63 12.99 -26.21
N GLY A 602 -5.88 13.55 -25.26
CA GLY A 602 -6.35 14.66 -24.44
C GLY A 602 -7.62 14.35 -23.66
N VAL A 603 -7.76 13.14 -23.16
CA VAL A 603 -8.96 12.62 -22.45
C VAL A 603 -9.41 13.51 -21.31
N LEU A 604 -8.49 14.22 -20.63
CA LEU A 604 -8.81 15.14 -19.53
C LEU A 604 -9.70 16.32 -19.94
N THR A 605 -9.72 16.67 -21.20
CA THR A 605 -10.50 17.80 -21.74
C THR A 605 -11.59 17.36 -22.72
N ASN A 606 -11.74 16.06 -22.94
CA ASN A 606 -12.72 15.53 -23.88
C ASN A 606 -14.12 15.52 -23.27
N ARG A 607 -15.12 15.94 -24.04
CA ARG A 607 -16.53 16.03 -23.58
C ARG A 607 -17.19 14.68 -23.29
N LEU A 608 -16.70 13.61 -23.89
CA LEU A 608 -17.19 12.25 -23.64
C LEU A 608 -16.60 11.65 -22.37
N ALA A 609 -15.52 12.22 -21.84
CA ALA A 609 -14.85 11.76 -20.63
C ALA A 609 -15.37 12.52 -19.40
N HIS A 610 -15.83 11.77 -18.42
CA HIS A 610 -16.23 12.28 -17.11
C HIS A 610 -15.23 11.79 -16.09
N ILE A 611 -14.30 12.67 -15.71
CA ILE A 611 -13.23 12.35 -14.75
C ILE A 611 -13.72 12.70 -13.35
N VAL A 612 -13.68 11.72 -12.45
CA VAL A 612 -14.09 11.87 -11.04
C VAL A 612 -12.88 11.60 -10.15
N ASN A 613 -12.50 12.60 -9.35
CA ASN A 613 -11.44 12.43 -8.36
C ASN A 613 -12.03 11.91 -7.06
N ASP A 614 -12.27 10.61 -6.98
CA ASP A 614 -12.70 9.87 -5.78
C ASP A 614 -12.37 8.37 -5.96
N ASP A 615 -12.56 7.62 -4.90
CA ASP A 615 -12.39 6.17 -4.90
C ASP A 615 -13.43 5.48 -5.82
N ALA A 616 -12.95 4.65 -6.74
CA ALA A 616 -13.77 4.01 -7.76
C ALA A 616 -14.84 3.06 -7.16
N ARG A 617 -14.49 2.33 -6.10
CA ARG A 617 -15.43 1.44 -5.39
C ARG A 617 -16.55 2.24 -4.74
N THR A 618 -16.20 3.38 -4.13
CA THR A 618 -17.18 4.33 -3.56
C THR A 618 -18.08 4.90 -4.64
N LEU A 619 -17.51 5.32 -5.77
CA LEU A 619 -18.28 5.85 -6.90
C LEU A 619 -19.27 4.82 -7.44
N LEU A 620 -18.83 3.58 -7.69
CA LEU A 620 -19.70 2.49 -8.11
C LEU A 620 -20.80 2.17 -7.06
N LYS A 621 -20.45 2.23 -5.76
CA LYS A 621 -21.38 1.96 -4.66
C LYS A 621 -22.49 3.00 -4.57
N LEU A 622 -22.18 4.27 -4.76
CA LEU A 622 -23.13 5.39 -4.64
C LEU A 622 -23.86 5.71 -5.94
N SER A 623 -23.25 5.52 -7.10
CA SER A 623 -23.85 5.84 -8.39
C SER A 623 -24.96 4.85 -8.74
N PRO A 624 -26.16 5.33 -9.16
CA PRO A 624 -27.21 4.46 -9.71
C PRO A 624 -26.93 4.05 -11.16
N GLN A 625 -25.93 4.62 -11.81
CA GLN A 625 -25.61 4.40 -13.21
C GLN A 625 -25.19 2.95 -13.46
N ARG A 626 -25.60 2.40 -14.59
CA ARG A 626 -25.18 1.10 -15.11
C ARG A 626 -24.38 1.27 -16.38
N TYR A 627 -23.38 0.41 -16.55
CA TYR A 627 -22.41 0.48 -17.62
C TYR A 627 -22.52 -0.74 -18.54
N ASP A 628 -22.16 -0.56 -19.80
CA ASP A 628 -22.00 -1.66 -20.74
C ASP A 628 -20.71 -2.42 -20.48
N ILE A 629 -19.65 -1.67 -20.10
CA ILE A 629 -18.32 -2.20 -19.80
C ILE A 629 -17.81 -1.51 -18.54
N ILE A 630 -17.21 -2.30 -17.64
CA ILE A 630 -16.41 -1.81 -16.52
C ILE A 630 -14.99 -2.32 -16.72
N ILE A 631 -14.02 -1.42 -16.74
CA ILE A 631 -12.59 -1.71 -16.83
C ILE A 631 -11.95 -1.40 -15.48
N SER A 632 -11.23 -2.36 -14.91
CA SER A 632 -10.46 -2.20 -13.68
C SER A 632 -8.98 -2.31 -13.99
N GLU A 633 -8.28 -1.20 -13.91
CA GLU A 633 -6.84 -1.07 -14.12
C GLU A 633 -6.19 -0.47 -12.85
N PRO A 634 -6.20 -1.22 -11.74
CA PRO A 634 -5.59 -0.76 -10.50
C PRO A 634 -4.07 -0.88 -10.57
N SER A 635 -3.38 -0.33 -9.56
CA SER A 635 -1.97 -0.63 -9.36
C SER A 635 -1.75 -2.08 -8.85
N ASN A 636 -0.50 -2.47 -8.54
CA ASN A 636 -0.19 -3.84 -8.18
C ASN A 636 -0.81 -4.28 -6.83
N PRO A 637 -1.25 -5.53 -6.69
CA PRO A 637 -1.98 -6.03 -5.51
C PRO A 637 -1.14 -6.10 -4.23
N TRP A 638 0.20 -6.01 -4.31
CA TRP A 638 1.05 -5.93 -3.12
C TRP A 638 1.00 -4.54 -2.43
N MET A 639 0.35 -3.55 -3.04
CA MET A 639 0.12 -2.23 -2.42
C MET A 639 -1.10 -2.29 -1.50
N VAL A 640 -0.96 -1.68 -0.32
CA VAL A 640 -2.03 -1.64 0.69
C VAL A 640 -3.31 -1.01 0.12
N GLY A 641 -4.44 -1.66 0.36
CA GLY A 641 -5.77 -1.22 -0.09
C GLY A 641 -6.13 -1.66 -1.52
N VAL A 642 -5.15 -1.95 -2.39
CA VAL A 642 -5.40 -2.39 -3.77
C VAL A 642 -6.03 -3.79 -3.80
N GLY A 643 -5.71 -4.67 -2.86
CA GLY A 643 -6.33 -5.99 -2.76
C GLY A 643 -7.86 -5.98 -2.72
N SER A 644 -8.48 -4.89 -2.26
CA SER A 644 -9.94 -4.74 -2.18
C SER A 644 -10.64 -4.64 -3.53
N VAL A 645 -9.95 -4.26 -4.61
CA VAL A 645 -10.50 -4.22 -5.97
C VAL A 645 -10.31 -5.54 -6.74
N PHE A 646 -9.82 -6.56 -6.05
CA PHE A 646 -9.79 -7.96 -6.50
C PHE A 646 -10.69 -8.85 -5.63
N SER A 647 -11.45 -8.27 -4.68
CA SER A 647 -12.31 -9.04 -3.78
C SER A 647 -13.62 -9.46 -4.46
N ARG A 648 -14.19 -10.56 -3.97
CA ARG A 648 -15.51 -11.02 -4.42
C ARG A 648 -16.56 -9.92 -4.29
N GLU A 649 -16.57 -9.21 -3.17
CA GLU A 649 -17.54 -8.13 -2.92
C GLU A 649 -17.39 -6.97 -3.91
N PHE A 650 -16.17 -6.68 -4.37
CA PHE A 650 -15.97 -5.70 -5.44
C PHE A 650 -16.50 -6.21 -6.78
N TYR A 651 -16.24 -7.45 -7.12
CA TYR A 651 -16.76 -8.05 -8.36
C TYR A 651 -18.29 -8.14 -8.35
N GLU A 652 -18.91 -8.49 -7.21
CA GLU A 652 -20.37 -8.45 -7.04
C GLU A 652 -20.93 -7.03 -7.22
N LEU A 653 -20.23 -6.02 -6.68
CA LEU A 653 -20.58 -4.62 -6.90
C LEU A 653 -20.51 -4.26 -8.40
N CYS A 654 -19.43 -4.62 -9.09
CA CYS A 654 -19.27 -4.40 -10.54
C CYS A 654 -20.41 -5.10 -11.31
N ALA A 655 -20.69 -6.37 -11.01
CA ALA A 655 -21.77 -7.12 -11.65
C ALA A 655 -23.15 -6.44 -11.45
N SER A 656 -23.40 -5.87 -10.26
CA SER A 656 -24.63 -5.11 -9.98
C SER A 656 -24.75 -3.80 -10.78
N ARG A 657 -23.64 -3.27 -11.24
CA ARG A 657 -23.54 -2.01 -12.03
C ARG A 657 -23.40 -2.25 -13.53
N LEU A 658 -23.22 -3.48 -13.95
CA LEU A 658 -23.29 -3.82 -15.38
C LEU A 658 -24.74 -3.87 -15.86
N LYS A 659 -24.94 -3.48 -17.10
CA LYS A 659 -26.18 -3.73 -17.87
C LYS A 659 -26.26 -5.22 -18.20
N ALA A 660 -27.44 -5.68 -18.64
CA ALA A 660 -27.61 -7.08 -19.07
C ALA A 660 -26.60 -7.44 -20.18
N GLY A 661 -25.86 -8.54 -19.99
CA GLY A 661 -24.76 -8.94 -20.88
C GLY A 661 -23.54 -8.03 -20.87
N GLY A 662 -23.42 -7.10 -19.91
CA GLY A 662 -22.26 -6.22 -19.78
C GLY A 662 -21.00 -6.98 -19.45
N LEU A 663 -19.84 -6.38 -19.75
CA LEU A 663 -18.51 -6.98 -19.59
C LEU A 663 -17.72 -6.31 -18.49
N MET A 664 -17.01 -7.12 -17.70
CA MET A 664 -15.96 -6.69 -16.78
C MET A 664 -14.59 -7.02 -17.39
N ALA A 665 -13.70 -6.03 -17.51
CA ALA A 665 -12.32 -6.21 -17.86
C ALA A 665 -11.43 -5.92 -16.66
N GLN A 666 -10.65 -6.90 -16.22
CA GLN A 666 -9.76 -6.77 -15.06
C GLN A 666 -8.31 -6.97 -15.50
N TRP A 667 -7.46 -5.99 -15.22
CA TRP A 667 -6.01 -6.15 -15.33
C TRP A 667 -5.46 -6.96 -14.17
N PHE A 668 -4.50 -7.83 -14.47
CA PHE A 668 -3.68 -8.54 -13.51
C PHE A 668 -2.29 -8.83 -14.11
N HIS A 669 -1.37 -9.43 -13.36
CA HIS A 669 -0.03 -9.76 -13.86
C HIS A 669 0.50 -11.08 -13.28
N VAL A 670 1.48 -11.70 -13.96
CA VAL A 670 2.10 -12.97 -13.55
C VAL A 670 3.53 -12.81 -13.03
N TYR A 671 4.17 -11.67 -13.28
CA TYR A 671 5.49 -11.35 -12.72
C TYR A 671 5.37 -10.95 -11.25
N GLU A 672 6.40 -11.21 -10.46
CA GLU A 672 6.40 -10.90 -9.02
C GLU A 672 5.27 -11.60 -8.23
N MET A 673 4.68 -12.66 -8.80
CA MET A 673 3.62 -13.47 -8.21
C MET A 673 4.00 -14.95 -8.28
N HIS A 674 3.34 -15.79 -7.51
CA HIS A 674 3.38 -17.26 -7.67
C HIS A 674 2.04 -17.77 -8.20
N ASP A 675 2.01 -19.00 -8.69
CA ASP A 675 0.84 -19.58 -9.35
C ASP A 675 -0.42 -19.49 -8.48
N GLY A 676 -0.32 -19.78 -7.18
CA GLY A 676 -1.46 -19.73 -6.25
C GLY A 676 -2.10 -18.35 -6.10
N ILE A 677 -1.35 -17.24 -6.26
CA ILE A 677 -1.92 -15.88 -6.26
C ILE A 677 -2.72 -15.64 -7.55
N VAL A 678 -2.21 -16.09 -8.69
CA VAL A 678 -2.91 -15.93 -9.97
C VAL A 678 -4.19 -16.76 -9.97
N GLU A 679 -4.12 -18.00 -9.47
CA GLU A 679 -5.27 -18.90 -9.29
C GLU A 679 -6.30 -18.31 -8.35
N LEU A 680 -5.89 -17.73 -7.21
CA LEU A 680 -6.76 -17.04 -6.27
C LEU A 680 -7.59 -15.95 -6.98
N VAL A 681 -6.94 -15.11 -7.80
CA VAL A 681 -7.62 -14.04 -8.52
C VAL A 681 -8.56 -14.61 -9.59
N PHE A 682 -8.13 -15.61 -10.35
CA PHE A 682 -8.98 -16.26 -11.36
C PHE A 682 -10.18 -16.93 -10.72
N HIS A 683 -9.98 -17.66 -9.64
CA HIS A 683 -11.07 -18.30 -8.90
C HIS A 683 -12.05 -17.25 -8.40
N THR A 684 -11.58 -16.23 -7.67
CA THR A 684 -12.44 -15.17 -7.12
C THR A 684 -13.22 -14.45 -8.22
N PHE A 685 -12.59 -14.12 -9.35
CA PHE A 685 -13.25 -13.47 -10.47
C PHE A 685 -14.34 -14.36 -11.08
N SER A 686 -14.06 -15.66 -11.25
CA SER A 686 -14.98 -16.63 -11.86
C SER A 686 -16.22 -16.94 -11.02
N THR A 687 -16.14 -16.77 -9.69
CA THR A 687 -17.32 -16.95 -8.80
C THR A 687 -18.42 -15.95 -9.10
N VAL A 688 -18.08 -14.77 -9.63
CA VAL A 688 -19.02 -13.71 -9.99
C VAL A 688 -19.24 -13.66 -11.50
N PHE A 689 -18.21 -13.90 -12.31
CA PHE A 689 -18.26 -13.86 -13.77
C PHE A 689 -17.96 -15.26 -14.34
N PRO A 690 -18.95 -16.14 -14.42
CA PRO A 690 -18.75 -17.55 -14.81
C PRO A 690 -18.31 -17.70 -16.28
N HIS A 691 -18.59 -16.71 -17.13
CA HIS A 691 -18.09 -16.66 -18.50
C HIS A 691 -16.86 -15.78 -18.53
N LEU A 692 -15.69 -16.38 -18.70
CA LEU A 692 -14.39 -15.72 -18.57
C LEU A 692 -13.51 -16.04 -19.78
N GLU A 693 -12.86 -15.01 -20.33
CA GLU A 693 -11.74 -15.13 -21.24
C GLU A 693 -10.47 -14.54 -20.61
N ILE A 694 -9.33 -15.12 -20.89
CA ILE A 694 -8.02 -14.65 -20.42
C ILE A 694 -7.18 -14.26 -21.63
N TRP A 695 -6.65 -13.04 -21.60
CA TRP A 695 -5.87 -12.47 -22.69
C TRP A 695 -4.48 -12.09 -22.22
N ASP A 696 -3.47 -12.28 -23.07
CA ASP A 696 -2.08 -11.98 -22.82
C ASP A 696 -1.59 -10.86 -23.75
N PRO A 697 -1.36 -9.65 -23.22
CA PRO A 697 -0.78 -8.54 -23.99
C PRO A 697 0.66 -8.79 -24.47
N GLY A 698 1.35 -9.76 -23.90
CA GLY A 698 2.76 -10.05 -24.21
C GLY A 698 3.76 -9.29 -23.33
N THR A 699 3.30 -8.68 -22.25
CA THR A 699 4.10 -7.89 -21.30
C THR A 699 4.33 -8.58 -19.95
N GLY A 700 3.77 -9.80 -19.78
CA GLY A 700 3.64 -10.49 -18.50
C GLY A 700 2.39 -10.05 -17.71
N ASP A 701 1.57 -9.22 -18.32
CA ASP A 701 0.24 -8.88 -17.82
C ASP A 701 -0.80 -9.88 -18.32
N LEU A 702 -1.94 -9.91 -17.70
CA LEU A 702 -3.12 -10.65 -18.11
C LEU A 702 -4.34 -9.72 -18.07
N ILE A 703 -5.26 -9.89 -19.01
CA ILE A 703 -6.55 -9.22 -19.03
C ILE A 703 -7.62 -10.30 -18.91
N LEU A 704 -8.39 -10.22 -17.82
CA LEU A 704 -9.55 -11.05 -17.58
C LEU A 704 -10.78 -10.34 -18.16
N LEU A 705 -11.46 -10.96 -19.10
CA LEU A 705 -12.70 -10.42 -19.65
C LEU A 705 -13.84 -11.36 -19.23
N GLY A 706 -14.79 -10.85 -18.43
CA GLY A 706 -15.81 -11.66 -17.80
C GLY A 706 -17.23 -11.09 -17.90
N SER A 707 -18.23 -11.96 -17.88
CA SER A 707 -19.65 -11.62 -17.84
C SER A 707 -20.46 -12.66 -17.09
N GLN A 708 -21.66 -12.24 -16.66
CA GLN A 708 -22.67 -13.17 -16.12
C GLN A 708 -23.42 -13.94 -17.21
N GLN A 709 -23.29 -13.52 -18.46
CA GLN A 709 -23.90 -14.15 -19.62
C GLN A 709 -22.83 -14.45 -20.68
N PRO A 710 -22.95 -15.56 -21.43
CA PRO A 710 -22.01 -15.85 -22.49
C PRO A 710 -22.15 -14.81 -23.61
N TRP A 711 -21.02 -14.45 -24.21
CA TRP A 711 -21.01 -13.57 -25.40
C TRP A 711 -20.30 -14.29 -26.54
N ARG A 712 -20.70 -13.90 -27.76
CA ARG A 712 -20.05 -14.36 -28.98
C ARG A 712 -20.01 -13.19 -29.96
N THR A 713 -18.85 -12.94 -30.51
CA THR A 713 -18.64 -11.98 -31.60
C THR A 713 -18.01 -12.70 -32.77
N GLY A 714 -18.60 -12.52 -33.94
CA GLY A 714 -18.07 -13.16 -35.15
C GLY A 714 -16.87 -12.42 -35.73
N PRO A 715 -16.12 -13.08 -36.63
CA PRO A 715 -15.00 -12.47 -37.33
C PRO A 715 -15.33 -11.17 -38.04
N GLU A 716 -16.51 -11.08 -38.64
CA GLU A 716 -16.99 -9.91 -39.37
C GLU A 716 -17.15 -8.68 -38.47
N VAL A 717 -17.67 -8.89 -37.25
CA VAL A 717 -17.82 -7.83 -36.25
C VAL A 717 -16.45 -7.32 -35.78
N TRP A 718 -15.52 -8.23 -35.56
CA TRP A 718 -14.16 -7.87 -35.22
C TRP A 718 -13.49 -7.08 -36.34
N GLN A 719 -13.65 -7.52 -37.59
CA GLN A 719 -13.13 -6.80 -38.75
C GLN A 719 -13.70 -5.38 -38.85
N ALA A 720 -15.01 -5.23 -38.66
CA ALA A 720 -15.68 -3.91 -38.71
C ALA A 720 -15.20 -2.94 -37.62
N VAL A 721 -14.87 -3.44 -36.42
CA VAL A 721 -14.28 -2.61 -35.36
C VAL A 721 -12.83 -2.27 -35.68
N PHE A 722 -12.07 -3.26 -36.16
CA PHE A 722 -10.67 -3.11 -36.53
C PHE A 722 -10.47 -2.12 -37.69
N ASP A 723 -11.38 -2.05 -38.62
CA ASP A 723 -11.31 -1.13 -39.76
C ASP A 723 -11.58 0.33 -39.40
N ARG A 724 -12.04 0.61 -38.16
CA ARG A 724 -12.13 1.98 -37.69
C ARG A 724 -10.73 2.61 -37.59
N PRO A 725 -10.54 3.87 -38.02
CA PRO A 725 -9.21 4.47 -38.11
C PRO A 725 -8.45 4.51 -36.77
N GLU A 726 -9.14 4.87 -35.71
CA GLU A 726 -8.51 5.05 -34.38
C GLU A 726 -8.11 3.72 -33.73
N PRO A 727 -8.99 2.71 -33.57
CA PRO A 727 -8.61 1.38 -33.07
C PRO A 727 -7.51 0.72 -33.92
N ARG A 728 -7.62 0.85 -35.27
CA ARG A 728 -6.60 0.31 -36.18
C ARG A 728 -5.22 0.93 -35.94
N ARG A 729 -5.16 2.25 -35.74
CA ARG A 729 -3.91 2.96 -35.46
C ARG A 729 -3.29 2.50 -34.14
N ASP A 730 -4.09 2.39 -33.08
CA ASP A 730 -3.63 1.98 -31.76
C ASP A 730 -3.11 0.54 -31.76
N LEU A 731 -3.88 -0.36 -32.36
CA LEU A 731 -3.49 -1.77 -32.46
C LEU A 731 -2.24 -1.95 -33.34
N ALA A 732 -2.12 -1.19 -34.44
CA ALA A 732 -0.93 -1.19 -35.27
C ALA A 732 0.31 -0.66 -34.53
N ALA A 733 0.16 0.33 -33.65
CA ALA A 733 1.26 0.86 -32.85
C ALA A 733 1.87 -0.17 -31.88
N ILE A 734 1.10 -1.21 -31.53
CA ILE A 734 1.55 -2.35 -30.71
C ILE A 734 1.79 -3.62 -31.53
N GLY A 735 1.90 -3.50 -32.86
CA GLY A 735 2.22 -4.60 -33.76
C GLY A 735 1.05 -5.52 -34.11
N LEU A 736 -0.19 -5.17 -33.80
CA LEU A 736 -1.38 -5.97 -34.11
C LEU A 736 -2.08 -5.39 -35.35
N LEU A 737 -1.79 -5.98 -36.51
CA LEU A 737 -2.22 -5.46 -37.82
C LEU A 737 -3.52 -6.06 -38.36
N SER A 738 -4.07 -7.05 -37.69
CA SER A 738 -5.33 -7.71 -38.08
C SER A 738 -6.09 -8.24 -36.88
N PRO A 739 -7.40 -8.46 -36.98
CA PRO A 739 -8.20 -9.10 -35.95
C PRO A 739 -7.64 -10.45 -35.50
N ALA A 740 -7.12 -11.23 -36.45
CA ALA A 740 -6.53 -12.52 -36.16
C ALA A 740 -5.27 -12.43 -35.26
N MET A 741 -4.46 -11.37 -35.42
CA MET A 741 -3.31 -11.11 -34.54
C MET A 741 -3.75 -10.76 -33.12
N VAL A 742 -4.83 -10.00 -32.97
CA VAL A 742 -5.43 -9.74 -31.66
C VAL A 742 -5.95 -11.04 -31.05
N TRP A 743 -6.64 -11.86 -31.84
CA TRP A 743 -7.20 -13.13 -31.37
C TRP A 743 -6.10 -14.10 -30.92
N ALA A 744 -4.95 -14.10 -31.58
CA ALA A 744 -3.80 -14.91 -31.21
C ALA A 744 -3.23 -14.56 -29.79
N ARG A 745 -3.63 -13.42 -29.21
CA ARG A 745 -3.33 -13.04 -27.81
C ARG A 745 -4.27 -13.67 -26.79
N GLN A 746 -5.31 -14.40 -27.23
CA GLN A 746 -6.20 -15.10 -26.29
C GLN A 746 -5.44 -16.26 -25.62
N PHE A 747 -5.27 -16.16 -24.31
CA PHE A 747 -4.63 -17.21 -23.51
C PHE A 747 -5.61 -18.35 -23.21
N ALA A 748 -6.86 -18.00 -22.88
CA ALA A 748 -7.93 -18.95 -22.68
C ALA A 748 -9.27 -18.37 -23.13
N SER A 749 -10.09 -19.19 -23.81
CA SER A 749 -11.46 -18.85 -24.20
C SER A 749 -12.45 -19.12 -23.05
N GLN A 750 -13.71 -18.68 -23.18
CA GLN A 750 -14.77 -19.02 -22.22
C GLN A 750 -14.92 -20.52 -21.97
N ARG A 751 -14.51 -21.33 -22.93
CA ARG A 751 -14.58 -22.79 -22.87
C ARG A 751 -13.38 -23.39 -22.13
N THR A 752 -12.20 -22.78 -22.26
CA THR A 752 -10.95 -23.31 -21.68
C THR A 752 -10.53 -22.63 -20.39
N ALA A 753 -10.97 -21.40 -20.12
CA ALA A 753 -10.66 -20.70 -18.88
C ALA A 753 -11.05 -21.51 -17.63
N PRO A 754 -12.20 -22.20 -17.56
CA PRO A 754 -12.53 -23.03 -16.39
C PRO A 754 -11.52 -24.14 -16.09
N LEU A 755 -10.69 -24.52 -17.05
CA LEU A 755 -9.64 -25.53 -16.85
C LEU A 755 -8.40 -25.00 -16.10
N PHE A 756 -8.27 -23.68 -15.99
CA PHE A 756 -7.22 -23.00 -15.25
C PHE A 756 -7.67 -22.58 -13.84
N ILE A 757 -8.96 -22.76 -13.54
CA ILE A 757 -9.54 -22.34 -12.29
C ILE A 757 -9.68 -23.57 -11.41
N GLU A 758 -8.95 -23.58 -10.31
CA GLU A 758 -9.05 -24.62 -9.28
C GLU A 758 -9.93 -24.12 -8.13
N ASN A 759 -10.65 -25.02 -7.48
CA ASN A 759 -11.35 -24.70 -6.26
C ASN A 759 -10.32 -24.38 -5.16
N GLY A 760 -10.44 -23.22 -4.56
CA GLY A 760 -9.48 -22.73 -3.60
C GLY A 760 -10.03 -21.59 -2.73
N PRO A 761 -9.18 -20.92 -1.97
CA PRO A 761 -9.59 -19.74 -1.21
C PRO A 761 -10.03 -18.61 -2.15
N GLU A 762 -10.89 -17.74 -1.65
CA GLU A 762 -11.34 -16.54 -2.34
C GLU A 762 -10.69 -15.31 -1.73
N GLN A 763 -10.35 -14.33 -2.58
CA GLN A 763 -10.00 -13.00 -2.12
C GLN A 763 -11.29 -12.28 -1.71
N SER A 764 -11.41 -11.93 -0.45
CA SER A 764 -12.58 -11.21 0.08
C SER A 764 -12.18 -10.02 0.94
N ASP A 765 -13.13 -9.13 1.21
CA ASP A 765 -12.93 -8.02 2.14
C ASP A 765 -12.65 -8.52 3.57
N GLU A 766 -13.24 -9.66 3.94
CA GLU A 766 -13.04 -10.30 5.26
C GLU A 766 -11.68 -11.01 5.36
N PHE A 767 -11.25 -11.68 4.29
CA PHE A 767 -9.96 -12.38 4.19
C PHE A 767 -9.14 -11.80 3.04
N PRO A 768 -8.40 -10.72 3.27
CA PRO A 768 -7.62 -10.02 2.23
C PRO A 768 -6.29 -10.73 1.96
N VAL A 769 -6.32 -11.94 1.41
CA VAL A 769 -5.15 -12.81 1.17
C VAL A 769 -4.07 -12.11 0.36
N LEU A 770 -4.45 -11.34 -0.67
CA LEU A 770 -3.51 -10.60 -1.52
C LEU A 770 -2.66 -9.59 -0.74
N GLU A 771 -3.20 -8.96 0.30
CA GLU A 771 -2.45 -7.97 1.09
C GLU A 771 -1.30 -8.60 1.90
N TYR A 772 -1.33 -9.91 2.12
CA TYR A 772 -0.31 -10.67 2.86
C TYR A 772 0.63 -11.44 1.93
N GLU A 773 0.07 -12.15 0.94
CA GLU A 773 0.85 -13.02 0.06
C GLU A 773 1.56 -12.24 -1.06
N ALA A 774 0.91 -11.22 -1.66
CA ALA A 774 1.51 -10.50 -2.78
C ALA A 774 2.81 -9.73 -2.41
N PRO A 775 2.96 -9.07 -1.24
CA PRO A 775 4.23 -8.47 -0.84
C PRO A 775 5.35 -9.50 -0.64
N ARG A 776 5.04 -10.70 -0.16
CA ARG A 776 5.98 -11.81 -0.01
C ARG A 776 6.47 -12.29 -1.37
N ALA A 777 5.54 -12.53 -2.30
CA ALA A 777 5.84 -12.93 -3.67
C ALA A 777 6.64 -11.84 -4.42
N PHE A 778 6.28 -10.59 -4.27
CA PHE A 778 7.03 -9.45 -4.80
C PHE A 778 8.47 -9.43 -4.31
N PHE A 779 8.71 -9.60 -3.01
CA PHE A 779 10.08 -9.64 -2.46
C PHE A 779 10.88 -10.82 -3.02
N VAL A 780 10.30 -12.01 -3.03
CA VAL A 780 10.96 -13.21 -3.58
C VAL A 780 11.26 -13.04 -5.08
N GLY A 781 10.45 -12.26 -5.78
CA GLY A 781 10.63 -11.96 -7.20
C GLY A 781 10.35 -13.17 -8.09
N GLY A 782 9.50 -14.07 -7.62
CA GLY A 782 8.98 -15.18 -8.39
C GLY A 782 8.16 -14.72 -9.59
N SER A 783 7.86 -15.65 -10.47
CA SER A 783 6.85 -15.49 -11.52
C SER A 783 5.95 -16.71 -11.48
N ALA A 784 4.68 -16.52 -11.83
CA ALA A 784 3.71 -17.59 -11.92
C ALA A 784 4.08 -18.52 -13.12
N LYS A 785 4.99 -19.45 -12.88
CA LYS A 785 5.61 -20.28 -13.93
C LYS A 785 4.62 -21.12 -14.70
N GLY A 786 3.55 -21.60 -14.04
CA GLY A 786 2.48 -22.34 -14.68
C GLY A 786 1.79 -21.57 -15.80
N PHE A 787 1.70 -20.24 -15.66
CA PHE A 787 1.09 -19.36 -16.66
C PHE A 787 2.09 -18.84 -17.68
N LEU A 788 3.34 -18.56 -17.29
CA LEU A 788 4.41 -18.18 -18.22
C LEU A 788 4.77 -19.27 -19.21
N GLN A 789 4.46 -20.53 -18.95
CA GLN A 789 4.70 -21.65 -19.85
C GLN A 789 3.87 -21.61 -21.11
N PHE A 790 2.84 -20.79 -21.13
CA PHE A 790 2.09 -20.48 -22.35
C PHE A 790 2.79 -19.42 -23.21
N ASP A 791 3.80 -18.76 -22.70
CA ASP A 791 4.63 -17.89 -23.48
C ASP A 791 5.55 -18.72 -24.38
N GLU A 792 5.59 -18.31 -25.60
CA GLU A 792 6.22 -19.00 -26.71
C GLU A 792 7.66 -19.38 -26.51
N ARG A 793 8.38 -18.57 -25.80
CA ARG A 793 9.81 -18.79 -25.70
C ARG A 793 10.19 -20.00 -24.97
N THR A 794 9.25 -20.57 -24.33
CA THR A 794 9.78 -21.33 -23.34
C THR A 794 9.48 -22.68 -23.35
N ARG A 795 9.79 -23.19 -22.78
CA ARG A 795 9.79 -24.34 -21.99
C ARG A 795 8.40 -24.83 -21.76
N GLN A 796 7.61 -24.18 -22.28
CA GLN A 796 6.28 -24.39 -22.19
C GLN A 796 5.74 -25.73 -22.54
N PHE A 797 6.32 -26.39 -23.42
CA PHE A 797 5.95 -27.76 -23.72
C PHE A 797 6.42 -28.78 -22.70
N GLN A 798 7.39 -28.43 -21.91
CA GLN A 798 7.84 -29.27 -20.79
C GLN A 798 6.93 -29.20 -19.60
N LEU A 799 6.36 -28.03 -19.41
CA LEU A 799 5.59 -27.70 -18.22
C LEU A 799 4.17 -27.31 -18.57
N ALA A 800 3.82 -27.38 -19.87
CA ALA A 800 2.47 -27.03 -20.30
C ALA A 800 1.45 -27.75 -19.45
N PRO A 801 0.35 -27.11 -19.17
CA PRO A 801 -0.75 -27.76 -18.49
C PRO A 801 -1.19 -29.01 -19.25
N PRO A 802 -1.89 -29.94 -18.63
CA PRO A 802 -2.28 -31.17 -19.25
C PRO A 802 -2.84 -30.98 -20.65
N PRO A 803 -2.52 -31.83 -21.62
CA PRO A 803 -2.93 -31.63 -23.01
C PRO A 803 -4.40 -31.32 -23.23
N LYS A 804 -5.27 -31.82 -22.37
CA LYS A 804 -6.72 -31.51 -22.43
C LYS A 804 -7.04 -30.02 -22.19
N ARG A 805 -6.20 -29.26 -21.51
CA ARG A 805 -6.39 -27.81 -21.34
C ARG A 805 -6.13 -27.05 -22.64
N LEU A 806 -5.20 -27.53 -23.45
CA LEU A 806 -4.88 -26.94 -24.76
C LEU A 806 -5.80 -27.41 -25.88
N ALA A 807 -6.24 -28.66 -25.84
CA ALA A 807 -7.05 -29.30 -26.91
C ALA A 807 -8.45 -28.66 -27.10
N LEU A 808 -8.90 -27.83 -26.14
CA LEU A 808 -10.24 -27.24 -26.15
C LEU A 808 -10.28 -25.79 -26.64
N HIS A 809 -9.16 -25.22 -27.05
CA HIS A 809 -9.14 -23.88 -27.60
C HIS A 809 -9.91 -23.79 -28.91
N THR A 810 -10.70 -22.76 -29.06
CA THR A 810 -11.70 -22.64 -30.14
C THR A 810 -11.47 -21.47 -31.10
N ALA A 811 -10.25 -20.90 -31.14
CA ALA A 811 -9.95 -19.90 -32.15
C ALA A 811 -10.18 -20.47 -33.56
N PRO A 812 -11.00 -19.82 -34.40
CA PRO A 812 -11.26 -20.31 -35.76
C PRO A 812 -9.97 -20.35 -36.57
N ALA A 813 -9.66 -21.48 -37.18
CA ALA A 813 -8.46 -21.63 -38.00
C ALA A 813 -8.42 -20.63 -39.15
N GLU A 814 -9.57 -20.27 -39.69
CA GLU A 814 -9.70 -19.30 -40.76
C GLU A 814 -9.25 -17.90 -40.36
N LEU A 815 -9.45 -17.52 -39.07
CA LEU A 815 -8.98 -16.24 -38.53
C LEU A 815 -7.46 -16.22 -38.34
N LEU A 816 -6.86 -17.39 -38.11
CA LEU A 816 -5.46 -17.47 -37.74
C LEU A 816 -4.54 -17.66 -38.95
N ALA A 817 -5.00 -18.32 -40.01
CA ALA A 817 -4.25 -18.58 -41.20
C ALA A 817 -3.65 -17.32 -41.88
N PRO A 818 -4.36 -16.20 -42.02
CA PRO A 818 -3.82 -14.98 -42.64
C PRO A 818 -2.82 -14.20 -41.77
N VAL A 819 -2.64 -14.61 -40.51
CA VAL A 819 -1.80 -13.87 -39.54
C VAL A 819 -0.31 -14.04 -39.83
N PHE A 820 0.08 -15.19 -40.24
CA PHE A 820 1.49 -15.62 -40.33
C PHE A 820 2.36 -14.77 -41.25
N PRO A 821 1.93 -14.36 -42.46
CA PRO A 821 2.73 -13.49 -43.29
C PRO A 821 3.00 -12.11 -42.75
N GLN A 822 2.12 -11.63 -41.83
CA GLN A 822 2.14 -10.27 -41.30
C GLN A 822 3.07 -10.13 -40.10
N PHE A 823 3.32 -11.21 -39.37
CA PHE A 823 4.10 -11.14 -38.14
C PHE A 823 5.55 -10.74 -38.37
N GLY A 824 6.19 -11.26 -39.38
CA GLY A 824 7.61 -11.03 -39.65
C GLY A 824 7.95 -9.58 -40.05
N SER A 825 6.97 -8.77 -40.46
CA SER A 825 7.20 -7.40 -40.93
C SER A 825 7.07 -6.31 -39.86
N VAL A 826 6.59 -6.64 -38.66
CA VAL A 826 6.21 -5.62 -37.66
C VAL A 826 7.03 -5.72 -36.38
N ASN A 827 7.01 -6.87 -35.73
CA ASN A 827 7.79 -7.16 -34.55
C ASN A 827 8.13 -8.65 -34.56
N PRO A 828 9.39 -9.01 -34.80
CA PRO A 828 9.80 -10.41 -34.92
C PRO A 828 9.50 -11.26 -33.68
N ASP A 829 9.72 -10.72 -32.49
CA ASP A 829 9.46 -11.42 -31.24
C ASP A 829 7.96 -11.67 -31.01
N ALA A 830 7.13 -10.65 -31.28
CA ALA A 830 5.68 -10.79 -31.18
C ALA A 830 5.12 -11.75 -32.23
N ALA A 831 5.68 -11.73 -33.42
CA ALA A 831 5.31 -12.64 -34.50
C ALA A 831 5.58 -14.12 -34.14
N ARG A 832 6.76 -14.37 -33.59
CA ARG A 832 7.17 -15.69 -33.11
C ARG A 832 6.25 -16.18 -32.00
N ALA A 833 6.03 -15.31 -30.99
CA ALA A 833 5.15 -15.58 -29.86
C ALA A 833 3.75 -15.99 -30.30
N ALA A 834 3.16 -15.19 -31.17
CA ALA A 834 1.82 -15.45 -31.66
C ALA A 834 1.75 -16.73 -32.53
N GLY A 835 2.75 -16.97 -33.37
CA GLY A 835 2.84 -18.18 -34.17
C GLY A 835 2.90 -19.47 -33.35
N ASP A 836 3.77 -19.49 -32.35
CA ASP A 836 3.91 -20.60 -31.42
C ASP A 836 2.64 -20.83 -30.60
N ARG A 837 1.98 -19.77 -30.18
CA ARG A 837 0.71 -19.85 -29.45
C ARG A 837 -0.40 -20.45 -30.33
N VAL A 838 -0.56 -19.93 -31.53
CA VAL A 838 -1.54 -20.44 -32.48
C VAL A 838 -1.34 -21.93 -32.73
N PHE A 839 -0.10 -22.35 -32.96
CA PHE A 839 0.20 -23.75 -33.15
C PHE A 839 -0.20 -24.59 -31.92
N ARG A 840 0.17 -24.16 -30.72
CA ARG A 840 -0.17 -24.88 -29.49
C ARG A 840 -1.67 -25.02 -29.29
N LEU A 841 -2.41 -23.94 -29.55
CA LEU A 841 -3.83 -23.91 -29.31
C LEU A 841 -4.64 -24.66 -30.35
N THR A 842 -4.21 -24.65 -31.60
CA THR A 842 -4.95 -25.28 -32.70
C THR A 842 -4.42 -26.65 -33.07
N ASN A 843 -3.18 -26.95 -32.75
CA ASN A 843 -2.44 -28.13 -33.24
C ASN A 843 -2.55 -28.31 -34.78
N ASN A 844 -2.75 -27.20 -35.47
CA ASN A 844 -3.04 -27.19 -36.91
C ASN A 844 -1.84 -26.71 -37.73
N PHE A 845 -1.02 -27.68 -38.18
CA PHE A 845 0.09 -27.39 -39.08
C PHE A 845 -0.34 -26.87 -40.44
N ALA A 846 -1.57 -27.17 -40.88
CA ALA A 846 -2.03 -26.76 -42.20
C ALA A 846 -2.23 -25.23 -42.31
N ALA A 847 -2.41 -24.55 -41.20
CA ALA A 847 -2.57 -23.10 -41.18
C ALA A 847 -1.24 -22.34 -41.13
N LEU A 848 -0.09 -23.00 -41.03
CA LEU A 848 1.22 -22.39 -40.90
C LEU A 848 1.97 -22.28 -42.21
N PRO A 849 2.12 -21.10 -42.82
CA PRO A 849 3.08 -20.92 -43.94
C PRO A 849 4.51 -21.17 -43.45
N PRO A 850 5.38 -21.72 -44.29
CA PRO A 850 6.71 -22.18 -43.89
C PRO A 850 7.62 -21.13 -43.23
N THR A 851 7.43 -19.88 -43.53
CA THR A 851 8.34 -18.79 -43.10
C THR A 851 7.76 -17.86 -42.02
N SER A 852 6.51 -18.05 -41.61
CA SER A 852 5.78 -17.05 -40.86
C SER A 852 5.86 -17.12 -39.32
N ILE A 853 6.40 -18.25 -38.81
CA ILE A 853 6.60 -18.45 -37.36
C ILE A 853 7.93 -17.93 -36.86
N PHE A 854 8.79 -17.52 -37.78
CA PHE A 854 10.16 -17.15 -37.44
C PHE A 854 10.36 -15.65 -37.49
N MET A 855 11.32 -15.19 -36.71
CA MET A 855 11.86 -13.87 -36.87
C MET A 855 12.33 -13.64 -38.30
N PRO A 856 12.42 -12.39 -38.79
CA PRO A 856 13.11 -12.10 -40.02
C PRO A 856 14.45 -12.82 -40.00
N PRO A 857 14.78 -13.60 -41.06
CA PRO A 857 15.99 -14.35 -41.05
C PRO A 857 17.21 -13.43 -40.89
N LEU A 858 18.22 -13.92 -40.21
CA LEU A 858 19.52 -13.28 -40.15
C LEU A 858 20.06 -13.03 -41.56
N THR A 859 20.96 -12.05 -41.67
CA THR A 859 21.69 -11.92 -42.95
C THR A 859 22.38 -13.23 -43.28
N THR A 860 22.67 -13.49 -44.55
CA THR A 860 23.29 -14.74 -44.97
C THR A 860 24.63 -14.98 -44.26
N GLU A 861 25.36 -13.91 -43.98
CA GLU A 861 26.66 -14.00 -43.31
C GLU A 861 26.49 -14.32 -41.81
N ASP A 862 25.58 -13.62 -41.11
CA ASP A 862 25.24 -13.89 -39.71
C ASP A 862 24.63 -15.28 -39.53
N TYR A 863 23.77 -15.70 -40.46
CA TYR A 863 23.17 -17.03 -40.47
C TYR A 863 24.25 -18.09 -40.54
N GLN A 864 25.17 -18.03 -41.54
CA GLN A 864 26.23 -19.01 -41.69
C GLN A 864 27.11 -19.10 -40.46
N THR A 865 27.51 -17.96 -39.93
CA THR A 865 28.33 -17.86 -38.70
C THR A 865 27.65 -18.50 -37.50
N PHE A 866 26.40 -18.12 -37.23
CA PHE A 866 25.63 -18.61 -36.10
C PHE A 866 25.33 -20.11 -36.19
N VAL A 867 24.73 -20.52 -37.28
CA VAL A 867 24.25 -21.90 -37.44
C VAL A 867 25.39 -22.89 -37.56
N ILE A 868 26.48 -22.53 -38.27
CA ILE A 868 27.69 -23.38 -38.35
C ILE A 868 28.31 -23.56 -36.97
N ASN A 869 28.36 -22.47 -36.16
CA ASN A 869 28.90 -22.59 -34.81
C ASN A 869 28.08 -23.54 -33.94
N VAL A 870 26.75 -23.44 -33.98
CA VAL A 870 25.85 -24.32 -33.21
C VAL A 870 25.99 -25.77 -33.73
N GLU A 871 26.02 -26.00 -35.05
CA GLU A 871 26.20 -27.29 -35.63
C GLU A 871 27.56 -27.94 -35.22
N HIS A 872 28.63 -27.16 -35.26
CA HIS A 872 29.96 -27.61 -34.82
C HIS A 872 29.97 -28.00 -33.35
N ARG A 873 29.39 -27.17 -32.47
CA ARG A 873 29.26 -27.44 -31.03
C ARG A 873 28.35 -28.65 -30.72
N LEU A 874 27.37 -28.93 -31.54
CA LEU A 874 26.54 -30.14 -31.41
C LEU A 874 27.31 -31.43 -31.77
N ARG A 875 28.24 -31.34 -32.72
CA ARG A 875 29.06 -32.50 -33.22
C ARG A 875 30.31 -32.74 -32.37
N THR A 876 30.86 -31.68 -31.77
CA THR A 876 32.08 -31.78 -30.97
C THR A 876 31.73 -31.70 -29.49
N ASP A 877 32.20 -32.67 -28.70
CA ASP A 877 32.16 -32.59 -27.23
C ASP A 877 33.27 -31.66 -26.72
N ALA A 878 33.19 -30.38 -27.09
CA ALA A 878 34.17 -29.38 -26.71
C ALA A 878 34.07 -29.08 -25.21
N THR A 879 34.96 -29.65 -24.42
CA THR A 879 35.03 -29.52 -22.94
C THR A 879 35.28 -28.09 -22.44
N ASN A 880 35.65 -27.17 -23.33
CA ASN A 880 36.04 -25.79 -22.99
C ASN A 880 34.97 -24.73 -23.32
N GLN A 881 33.79 -25.09 -23.75
CA GLN A 881 32.70 -24.15 -24.02
C GLN A 881 31.49 -24.51 -23.16
N PRO A 882 30.68 -23.50 -22.74
CA PRO A 882 29.46 -23.78 -21.99
C PRO A 882 28.52 -24.67 -22.80
N PRO A 883 27.76 -25.59 -22.17
CA PRO A 883 26.85 -26.48 -22.89
C PRO A 883 25.82 -25.66 -23.66
N LEU A 884 25.50 -26.11 -24.88
CA LEU A 884 24.46 -25.51 -25.73
C LEU A 884 23.12 -25.53 -25.00
N THR A 885 22.50 -24.37 -24.96
CA THR A 885 21.14 -24.26 -24.46
C THR A 885 20.13 -24.73 -25.48
N MET A 886 18.94 -25.15 -24.99
CA MET A 886 17.82 -25.50 -25.88
C MET A 886 17.43 -24.37 -26.82
N ASN A 887 17.53 -23.11 -26.32
CA ASN A 887 17.21 -21.93 -27.11
C ASN A 887 18.18 -21.74 -28.27
N GLU A 888 19.49 -21.87 -28.05
CA GLU A 888 20.51 -21.76 -29.12
C GLU A 888 20.29 -22.78 -30.20
N VAL A 889 19.99 -24.04 -29.84
CA VAL A 889 19.71 -25.11 -30.78
C VAL A 889 18.41 -24.90 -31.54
N GLY A 890 17.36 -24.50 -30.82
CA GLY A 890 16.06 -24.18 -31.41
C GLY A 890 16.13 -22.99 -32.38
N ASP A 891 16.87 -21.94 -32.01
CA ASP A 891 17.07 -20.80 -32.88
C ASP A 891 17.89 -21.14 -34.14
N ALA A 892 18.93 -21.94 -34.02
CA ALA A 892 19.69 -22.41 -35.20
C ALA A 892 18.83 -23.25 -36.16
N ILE A 893 17.95 -24.10 -35.62
CA ILE A 893 17.01 -24.88 -36.45
C ILE A 893 16.00 -23.95 -37.13
N ARG A 894 15.48 -22.95 -36.41
CA ARG A 894 14.53 -21.98 -36.96
C ARG A 894 15.15 -21.13 -38.06
N GLU A 895 16.35 -20.63 -37.84
CA GLU A 895 17.10 -19.88 -38.87
C GLU A 895 17.37 -20.71 -40.11
N SER A 896 17.73 -21.98 -39.93
CA SER A 896 17.95 -22.91 -41.04
C SER A 896 16.66 -23.13 -41.85
N LEU A 897 15.52 -23.25 -41.17
CA LEU A 897 14.20 -23.36 -41.82
C LEU A 897 13.81 -22.05 -42.52
N ALA A 898 14.08 -20.92 -41.91
CA ALA A 898 13.79 -19.60 -42.48
C ALA A 898 14.59 -19.31 -43.75
N HIS A 899 15.81 -19.80 -43.82
CA HIS A 899 16.64 -19.74 -45.03
C HIS A 899 16.33 -20.82 -46.07
N GLY A 900 15.37 -21.71 -45.76
CA GLY A 900 15.02 -22.83 -46.65
C GLY A 900 16.09 -23.95 -46.74
N ASP A 901 17.04 -23.95 -45.81
CA ASP A 901 18.13 -24.94 -45.77
C ASP A 901 17.65 -26.21 -45.06
N LEU A 902 16.81 -26.98 -45.76
CA LEU A 902 16.16 -28.18 -45.23
C LEU A 902 17.15 -29.32 -44.92
N GLU A 903 18.28 -29.40 -45.66
CA GLU A 903 19.30 -30.40 -45.41
C GLU A 903 20.07 -30.11 -44.11
N ARG A 904 20.45 -28.85 -43.89
CA ARG A 904 21.11 -28.44 -42.64
C ARG A 904 20.15 -28.55 -41.44
N THR A 905 18.88 -28.21 -41.62
CA THR A 905 17.83 -28.42 -40.60
C THR A 905 17.77 -29.89 -40.19
N LYS A 906 17.81 -30.83 -41.13
CA LYS A 906 17.84 -32.28 -40.86
C LYS A 906 19.04 -32.66 -39.99
N VAL A 907 20.21 -32.14 -40.34
CA VAL A 907 21.46 -32.42 -39.61
C VAL A 907 21.36 -31.89 -38.17
N LEU A 908 20.88 -30.68 -37.99
CA LEU A 908 20.70 -30.06 -36.66
C LEU A 908 19.70 -30.85 -35.81
N LEU A 909 18.56 -31.23 -36.36
CA LEU A 909 17.56 -32.06 -35.70
C LEU A 909 18.10 -33.42 -35.28
N GLY A 910 18.83 -34.09 -36.19
CA GLY A 910 19.46 -35.38 -35.93
C GLY A 910 20.53 -35.31 -34.83
N SER A 911 21.37 -34.30 -34.86
CA SER A 911 22.41 -34.07 -33.87
C SER A 911 21.84 -33.64 -32.50
N ALA A 912 20.78 -32.85 -32.49
CA ALA A 912 20.08 -32.42 -31.29
C ALA A 912 19.28 -33.57 -30.64
N GLY A 913 18.68 -34.44 -31.44
CA GLY A 913 17.87 -35.57 -30.95
C GLY A 913 18.64 -36.57 -30.07
N GLY A 914 19.96 -36.67 -30.23
CA GLY A 914 20.82 -37.46 -29.35
C GLY A 914 21.03 -36.91 -27.96
N LYS A 915 21.11 -35.59 -27.86
CA LYS A 915 21.45 -34.85 -26.62
C LYS A 915 20.22 -34.28 -25.89
N LEU A 916 19.09 -34.09 -26.57
CA LEU A 916 17.92 -33.36 -26.10
C LEU A 916 16.61 -34.14 -26.35
N LYS A 917 16.64 -35.44 -26.18
CA LYS A 917 15.60 -36.43 -26.55
C LYS A 917 14.16 -36.15 -26.17
N ASN A 918 13.88 -35.31 -25.17
CA ASN A 918 12.52 -35.10 -24.64
C ASN A 918 11.98 -33.67 -24.83
N SER A 919 12.60 -32.83 -25.61
CA SER A 919 12.14 -31.47 -25.83
C SER A 919 10.89 -31.44 -26.72
N ALA A 920 9.84 -30.83 -26.20
CA ALA A 920 8.61 -30.61 -26.98
C ALA A 920 8.85 -29.63 -28.14
N GLU A 921 9.79 -28.71 -27.99
CA GLU A 921 10.17 -27.74 -29.01
C GLU A 921 10.86 -28.45 -30.18
N LEU A 922 11.78 -29.40 -29.94
CA LEU A 922 12.39 -30.18 -31.00
C LEU A 922 11.36 -31.01 -31.74
N ARG A 923 10.42 -31.66 -31.04
CA ARG A 923 9.33 -32.41 -31.72
C ARG A 923 8.44 -31.51 -32.57
N PHE A 924 8.25 -30.26 -32.15
CA PHE A 924 7.53 -29.25 -32.93
C PHE A 924 8.31 -28.90 -34.21
N LEU A 925 9.59 -28.56 -34.08
CA LEU A 925 10.45 -28.18 -35.20
C LEU A 925 10.67 -29.37 -36.18
N GLU A 926 10.77 -30.59 -35.67
CA GLU A 926 10.84 -31.81 -36.47
C GLU A 926 9.57 -32.04 -37.30
N ARG A 927 8.42 -31.91 -36.72
CA ARG A 927 7.14 -31.99 -37.43
C ARG A 927 7.00 -30.90 -38.48
N TYR A 928 7.45 -29.66 -38.14
CA TYR A 928 7.46 -28.56 -39.08
C TYR A 928 8.40 -28.81 -40.26
N TRP A 929 9.62 -29.28 -40.00
CA TRP A 929 10.58 -29.68 -41.04
C TRP A 929 10.02 -30.79 -41.91
N THR A 930 9.43 -31.82 -41.36
CA THR A 930 8.82 -32.95 -42.11
C THR A 930 7.80 -32.42 -43.10
N ARG A 931 7.00 -31.50 -42.70
CA ARG A 931 6.01 -30.85 -43.55
C ARG A 931 6.64 -29.98 -44.64
N ALA A 932 7.59 -29.10 -44.26
CA ALA A 932 8.30 -28.25 -45.21
C ALA A 932 9.03 -29.11 -46.27
N SER A 933 9.59 -30.25 -45.87
CA SER A 933 10.27 -31.21 -46.76
C SER A 933 9.33 -31.95 -47.69
N SER A 934 8.05 -32.10 -47.35
CA SER A 934 7.06 -32.81 -48.15
C SER A 934 6.31 -31.92 -49.15
N GLN A 935 6.50 -30.62 -49.12
CA GLN A 935 5.91 -29.69 -50.09
C GLN A 935 6.72 -29.69 -51.38
N PRO A 936 6.07 -29.73 -52.57
CA PRO A 936 6.81 -29.60 -53.82
C PRO A 936 7.55 -28.24 -53.81
N LYS A 937 8.83 -28.26 -54.20
CA LYS A 937 9.62 -27.03 -54.38
C LYS A 937 8.86 -26.13 -55.35
N PRO A 938 8.72 -24.82 -55.04
CA PRO A 938 8.04 -23.86 -55.91
C PRO A 938 8.64 -23.79 -57.33
#